data_505abfe62553a2f3115ed136ee444f57
#
_entry.id   505abfe62553a2f3115ed136ee444f57
#
_cell.length_a   1.000
_cell.length_b   1.000
_cell.length_c   1.000
_cell.angle_alpha   90.00
_cell.angle_beta   90.00
_cell.angle_gamma   90.00
#
_symmetry.space_group_name_H-M   'P 1'
#
loop_
_entity.id
_entity.type
_entity.pdbx_description
1 polymer ?
#
loop_
_entity_poly.entity_id
_entity_poly.type
_entity_poly.pdbx_seq_one_letter_code
_entity_poly.pdbx_strand_id
1 'polypeptide(L)'
;MARMGRLGFLAVAVAFHLIYAYSIFDIYFVSPIVSGMREYSVVHQQEAPAKRLVLFVGDGLRADKAFQYFPNPSPGAEQEADWQEPRPLAPFLRSRVLEHGTFGVSHTRVPTESRPGHVALIAGLYEDVSAVATGWKLNPVNFDSVFNRSRHTWSWGSPDILPMFQQGAVPGRVDAFMYGAEEEDFSKDALHLDTWVFERVEELFASASQDPELNERLRQDKNVFFLHLLGLDTTGHSYRPYSREYLHNIKVVDEGVQKITALIDDFYADDKTAYVFTADHGMSDWGSHGDGHPNNTRTPLIAWGSGVAKPVTVSSGLASGHEDGFSSDWHLDHVQRNDVAQADIATLMAYLTGIPFPVNSVGELPLAFLSADEQTKAQAMFVNAQEILEMYRIKEHQKKNTVLRYKPFPGFSDDQHSPDHRLEAIQNLVSQGQYEQAIQDSDALMKMGLQGLRYLQTYDWLFLRALVTLGYLGWMAFAFTFALDQHVFSGKIDATRSTATTTVFSSIFVALLALLLVQSSPWTYYAYAFFPVMFWEEVFARRQVLIQAKAVFSQQLSGKDFLSLGFNLLVFVGVLEIMVQSYYHREMYTVCYLLAIFWPISYGTKFLRQNWVISATWALACASMSVFTVLPALKIEDARLILMGGSLMLLVGILYIAFEKSVLVTTGSTRTGLAAPKADKISRILTGVQIGLVALAMIVTRSSVASLQAKTGLPLGAQVTGWIVLVSSLILPFAHSFSPNNHYLHRLMVVFLAFGPMFIILTISYEGLFYFAFSCTLITWVRLEHRIYRAFTTKGSLPSPT
;
A
#
# COMPACT_ATOMS: atom_id res chain seq x y z
N MET A 1 39.59 -11.11 -14.91
CA MET A 1 38.43 -12.03 -15.05
C MET A 1 38.44 -12.62 -16.44
N ALA A 2 38.15 -13.92 -16.58
CA ALA A 2 37.92 -14.54 -17.89
C ALA A 2 36.81 -13.75 -18.62
N ARG A 3 36.72 -13.89 -19.96
CA ARG A 3 35.66 -13.28 -20.76
C ARG A 3 34.30 -13.62 -20.12
N MET A 4 33.57 -12.59 -19.68
CA MET A 4 32.25 -12.80 -19.10
C MET A 4 31.28 -13.17 -20.23
N GLY A 5 30.85 -14.43 -20.22
CA GLY A 5 29.83 -14.90 -21.17
C GLY A 5 28.44 -14.33 -20.81
N ARG A 6 27.47 -14.57 -21.68
CA ARG A 6 26.09 -14.10 -21.52
C ARG A 6 25.46 -14.50 -20.16
N LEU A 7 25.71 -15.72 -19.71
CA LEU A 7 25.21 -16.20 -18.40
C LEU A 7 25.85 -15.44 -17.22
N GLY A 8 27.15 -15.16 -17.29
CA GLY A 8 27.83 -14.37 -16.25
C GLY A 8 27.31 -12.95 -16.19
N PHE A 9 27.08 -12.31 -17.37
CA PHE A 9 26.46 -10.99 -17.43
C PHE A 9 25.06 -10.98 -16.77
N LEU A 10 24.22 -11.96 -17.10
CA LEU A 10 22.88 -12.07 -16.51
C LEU A 10 22.92 -12.34 -15.00
N ALA A 11 23.85 -13.17 -14.54
CA ALA A 11 24.03 -13.41 -13.10
C ALA A 11 24.40 -12.14 -12.34
N VAL A 12 25.35 -11.35 -12.88
CA VAL A 12 25.72 -10.05 -12.30
C VAL A 12 24.54 -9.06 -12.34
N ALA A 13 23.78 -9.03 -13.45
CA ALA A 13 22.59 -8.21 -13.58
C ALA A 13 21.58 -8.51 -12.47
N VAL A 14 21.22 -9.78 -12.29
CA VAL A 14 20.26 -10.20 -11.26
C VAL A 14 20.77 -9.87 -9.86
N ALA A 15 22.02 -10.24 -9.54
CA ALA A 15 22.60 -9.97 -8.22
C ALA A 15 22.64 -8.47 -7.91
N PHE A 16 23.07 -7.66 -8.85
CA PHE A 16 23.10 -6.20 -8.72
C PHE A 16 21.70 -5.62 -8.45
N HIS A 17 20.72 -5.96 -9.29
CA HIS A 17 19.38 -5.38 -9.15
C HIS A 17 18.69 -5.82 -7.85
N LEU A 18 18.86 -7.06 -7.41
CA LEU A 18 18.32 -7.52 -6.13
C LEU A 18 18.94 -6.76 -4.94
N ILE A 19 20.27 -6.61 -4.92
CA ILE A 19 20.96 -5.90 -3.84
C ILE A 19 20.61 -4.41 -3.86
N TYR A 20 20.54 -3.79 -5.05
CA TYR A 20 20.23 -2.36 -5.17
C TYR A 20 18.74 -2.05 -4.96
N ALA A 21 17.83 -2.98 -5.25
CA ALA A 21 16.44 -2.85 -4.84
C ALA A 21 16.33 -2.78 -3.30
N TYR A 22 17.15 -3.54 -2.58
CA TYR A 22 17.19 -3.49 -1.13
C TYR A 22 17.65 -2.13 -0.58
N SER A 23 18.44 -1.36 -1.34
CA SER A 23 18.87 -0.02 -0.92
C SER A 23 17.72 0.96 -0.66
N ILE A 24 16.54 0.70 -1.24
CA ILE A 24 15.33 1.47 -0.98
C ILE A 24 14.97 1.42 0.50
N PHE A 25 15.10 0.25 1.12
CA PHE A 25 14.81 0.08 2.54
C PHE A 25 15.80 0.86 3.41
N ASP A 26 17.08 0.77 3.14
CA ASP A 26 18.11 1.50 3.89
C ASP A 26 18.03 3.03 3.72
N ILE A 27 17.52 3.50 2.58
CA ILE A 27 17.42 4.94 2.30
C ILE A 27 16.13 5.52 2.90
N TYR A 28 15.00 4.84 2.74
CA TYR A 28 13.70 5.43 3.03
C TYR A 28 13.05 4.92 4.32
N PHE A 29 13.50 3.78 4.85
CA PHE A 29 12.89 3.12 5.99
C PHE A 29 13.90 2.98 7.13
N VAL A 30 14.00 4.03 7.93
CA VAL A 30 14.87 4.07 9.11
C VAL A 30 14.02 3.89 10.35
N SER A 31 14.39 2.94 11.21
CA SER A 31 13.67 2.71 12.46
C SER A 31 13.52 4.01 13.27
N PRO A 32 12.31 4.37 13.67
CA PRO A 32 12.04 5.53 14.48
C PRO A 32 12.47 5.34 15.94
N ILE A 33 12.72 4.11 16.38
CA ILE A 33 12.98 3.78 17.77
C ILE A 33 14.37 4.25 18.21
N VAL A 34 14.40 4.96 19.33
CA VAL A 34 15.61 5.43 20.02
C VAL A 34 15.67 4.76 21.39
N SER A 35 16.75 4.04 21.65
CA SER A 35 16.95 3.34 22.93
C SER A 35 17.60 4.24 23.97
N GLY A 36 17.26 4.03 25.26
CA GLY A 36 17.90 4.74 26.38
C GLY A 36 17.24 6.07 26.76
N MET A 37 16.01 6.31 26.31
CA MET A 37 15.23 7.49 26.68
C MET A 37 14.78 7.44 28.13
N ARG A 38 14.61 8.63 28.73
CA ARG A 38 13.97 8.83 30.04
C ARG A 38 12.45 8.85 29.86
N GLU A 39 11.76 8.58 30.95
CA GLU A 39 10.29 8.69 31.03
C GLU A 39 9.89 10.10 31.41
N TYR A 40 8.87 10.63 30.77
CA TYR A 40 8.31 11.94 31.07
C TYR A 40 6.81 11.79 31.39
N SER A 41 6.37 12.40 32.49
CA SER A 41 4.97 12.43 32.87
C SER A 41 4.56 13.82 33.33
N VAL A 42 3.33 14.19 33.03
CA VAL A 42 2.76 15.43 33.55
C VAL A 42 2.44 15.26 35.04
N VAL A 43 2.96 16.16 35.85
CA VAL A 43 2.64 16.16 37.28
C VAL A 43 1.34 16.94 37.49
N HIS A 44 0.28 16.23 37.79
CA HIS A 44 -1.00 16.82 38.16
C HIS A 44 -0.96 17.30 39.62
N GLN A 45 -1.44 18.51 39.89
CA GLN A 45 -1.45 19.10 41.22
C GLN A 45 -2.39 18.35 42.17
N GLN A 46 -3.35 17.63 41.63
CA GLN A 46 -4.29 16.79 42.36
C GLN A 46 -4.28 15.36 41.72
N GLU A 47 -5.43 14.76 41.55
CA GLU A 47 -5.60 13.49 40.83
C GLU A 47 -5.47 13.73 39.32
N ALA A 48 -5.13 12.65 38.55
CA ALA A 48 -5.22 12.68 37.10
C ALA A 48 -6.63 13.05 36.63
N PRO A 49 -6.76 13.64 35.43
CA PRO A 49 -8.09 14.04 34.92
C PRO A 49 -9.09 12.88 34.90
N ALA A 50 -8.64 11.68 34.54
CA ALA A 50 -9.46 10.47 34.61
C ALA A 50 -8.73 9.34 35.34
N LYS A 51 -9.51 8.52 36.07
CA LYS A 51 -8.98 7.30 36.72
C LYS A 51 -8.81 6.15 35.74
N ARG A 52 -9.57 6.14 34.64
CA ARG A 52 -9.57 5.12 33.60
C ARG A 52 -9.92 5.69 32.23
N LEU A 53 -9.57 4.93 31.21
CA LEU A 53 -9.83 5.31 29.83
C LEU A 53 -10.39 4.11 29.06
N VAL A 54 -11.39 4.37 28.22
CA VAL A 54 -11.92 3.41 27.26
C VAL A 54 -11.58 3.88 25.86
N LEU A 55 -10.84 3.06 25.13
CA LEU A 55 -10.50 3.30 23.74
C LEU A 55 -11.30 2.36 22.85
N PHE A 56 -12.13 2.93 21.98
CA PHE A 56 -12.83 2.23 20.92
C PHE A 56 -12.13 2.52 19.59
N VAL A 57 -11.75 1.48 18.86
CA VAL A 57 -11.18 1.63 17.52
C VAL A 57 -12.03 0.86 16.53
N GLY A 58 -12.78 1.59 15.70
CA GLY A 58 -13.53 1.02 14.57
C GLY A 58 -12.62 0.92 13.36
N ASP A 59 -12.01 -0.26 13.16
CA ASP A 59 -11.04 -0.52 12.11
C ASP A 59 -11.63 -0.22 10.72
N GLY A 60 -10.88 0.50 9.89
CA GLY A 60 -11.32 0.86 8.54
C GLY A 60 -12.43 1.92 8.44
N LEU A 61 -12.81 2.59 9.55
CA LEU A 61 -13.88 3.59 9.55
C LEU A 61 -13.41 4.94 9.01
N ARG A 62 -14.04 5.38 7.94
CA ARG A 62 -13.83 6.70 7.35
C ARG A 62 -14.55 7.81 8.13
N ALA A 63 -13.92 8.97 8.27
CA ALA A 63 -14.52 10.11 8.94
C ALA A 63 -15.81 10.59 8.26
N ASP A 64 -15.84 10.66 6.91
CA ASP A 64 -17.04 11.07 6.17
C ASP A 64 -18.20 10.10 6.39
N LYS A 65 -17.95 8.80 6.48
CA LYS A 65 -19.01 7.80 6.73
C LYS A 65 -19.55 7.83 8.16
N ALA A 66 -18.71 8.20 9.11
CA ALA A 66 -19.13 8.35 10.50
C ALA A 66 -20.08 9.56 10.72
N PHE A 67 -19.90 10.64 9.95
CA PHE A 67 -20.60 11.90 10.22
C PHE A 67 -21.66 12.29 9.17
N GLN A 68 -21.60 11.78 7.94
CA GLN A 68 -22.59 12.03 6.89
C GLN A 68 -23.97 11.44 7.23
N TYR A 69 -24.99 11.94 6.55
CA TYR A 69 -26.35 11.41 6.63
C TYR A 69 -26.61 10.40 5.51
N PHE A 70 -27.29 9.32 5.86
CA PHE A 70 -27.64 8.25 4.92
C PHE A 70 -29.07 7.78 5.13
N PRO A 71 -29.72 7.21 4.09
CA PRO A 71 -30.93 6.41 4.27
C PRO A 71 -30.70 5.27 5.27
N ASN A 72 -31.76 4.81 5.94
CA ASN A 72 -31.64 3.72 6.92
C ASN A 72 -31.10 2.42 6.27
N PRO A 73 -29.87 1.96 6.60
CA PRO A 73 -29.28 0.78 5.99
C PRO A 73 -29.72 -0.54 6.64
N SER A 74 -30.51 -0.49 7.72
CA SER A 74 -30.87 -1.69 8.48
C SER A 74 -31.62 -2.71 7.62
N PRO A 75 -31.40 -4.01 7.81
CA PRO A 75 -32.19 -5.05 7.12
C PRO A 75 -33.68 -4.87 7.38
N GLY A 76 -34.50 -4.88 6.33
CA GLY A 76 -35.94 -4.70 6.44
C GLY A 76 -36.43 -3.26 6.56
N ALA A 77 -35.52 -2.26 6.64
CA ALA A 77 -35.88 -0.85 6.74
C ALA A 77 -36.75 -0.35 5.57
N GLU A 78 -36.72 -1.00 4.42
CA GLU A 78 -37.56 -0.68 3.24
C GLU A 78 -39.07 -0.77 3.50
N GLN A 79 -39.47 -1.39 4.61
CA GLN A 79 -40.86 -1.45 5.08
C GLN A 79 -41.28 -0.20 5.88
N GLU A 80 -40.32 0.62 6.31
CA GLU A 80 -40.57 1.86 7.00
C GLU A 80 -40.94 2.97 5.99
N ALA A 81 -41.88 3.84 6.33
CA ALA A 81 -42.35 4.88 5.43
C ALA A 81 -41.27 5.94 5.12
N ASP A 82 -40.32 6.11 6.03
CA ASP A 82 -39.29 7.16 6.01
C ASP A 82 -37.87 6.62 5.83
N TRP A 83 -37.70 5.37 5.40
CA TRP A 83 -36.37 4.73 5.30
C TRP A 83 -35.38 5.45 4.37
N GLN A 84 -35.89 6.19 3.38
CA GLN A 84 -35.08 6.97 2.44
C GLN A 84 -34.67 8.34 2.99
N GLU A 85 -35.24 8.79 4.11
CA GLU A 85 -34.83 10.05 4.71
C GLU A 85 -33.41 9.94 5.26
N PRO A 86 -32.47 10.81 4.79
CA PRO A 86 -31.11 10.79 5.29
C PRO A 86 -31.07 11.11 6.80
N ARG A 87 -30.41 10.25 7.57
CA ARG A 87 -30.21 10.42 9.02
C ARG A 87 -28.78 10.05 9.42
N PRO A 88 -28.26 10.53 10.56
CA PRO A 88 -26.97 10.10 11.08
C PRO A 88 -27.03 8.61 11.41
N LEU A 89 -26.01 7.87 10.99
CA LEU A 89 -25.90 6.43 11.28
C LEU A 89 -25.41 6.18 12.72
N ALA A 90 -24.65 7.12 13.29
CA ALA A 90 -24.08 7.06 14.62
C ALA A 90 -24.66 8.18 15.52
N PRO A 91 -25.96 8.11 15.92
CA PRO A 91 -26.62 9.15 16.68
C PRO A 91 -26.04 9.32 18.10
N PHE A 92 -25.58 8.25 18.74
CA PHE A 92 -24.94 8.35 20.05
C PHE A 92 -23.60 9.10 19.95
N LEU A 93 -22.70 8.68 19.08
CA LEU A 93 -21.42 9.35 18.86
C LEU A 93 -21.63 10.82 18.44
N ARG A 94 -22.62 11.08 17.59
CA ARG A 94 -22.99 12.44 17.22
C ARG A 94 -23.45 13.27 18.42
N SER A 95 -24.19 12.70 19.37
CA SER A 95 -24.57 13.41 20.60
C SER A 95 -23.34 13.77 21.46
N ARG A 96 -22.30 12.92 21.44
CA ARG A 96 -21.03 13.23 22.13
C ARG A 96 -20.33 14.44 21.51
N VAL A 97 -20.34 14.52 20.17
CA VAL A 97 -19.79 15.68 19.42
C VAL A 97 -20.56 16.96 19.73
N LEU A 98 -21.88 16.90 19.83
CA LEU A 98 -22.72 18.09 19.97
C LEU A 98 -22.81 18.61 21.40
N GLU A 99 -22.73 17.72 22.41
CA GLU A 99 -23.13 18.08 23.78
C GLU A 99 -22.06 17.78 24.84
N HIS A 100 -21.19 16.81 24.62
CA HIS A 100 -20.43 16.24 25.75
C HIS A 100 -18.92 16.24 25.57
N GLY A 101 -18.38 16.33 24.34
CA GLY A 101 -16.98 16.12 24.09
C GLY A 101 -16.41 16.99 22.97
N THR A 102 -15.24 16.66 22.53
CA THR A 102 -14.50 17.31 21.45
C THR A 102 -14.29 16.33 20.31
N PHE A 103 -14.38 16.82 19.07
CA PHE A 103 -14.17 15.99 17.89
C PHE A 103 -13.22 16.62 16.87
N GLY A 104 -12.75 15.79 15.97
CA GLY A 104 -11.94 16.19 14.83
C GLY A 104 -11.69 15.02 13.88
N VAL A 105 -10.81 15.23 12.93
CA VAL A 105 -10.29 14.21 12.05
C VAL A 105 -8.89 13.81 12.52
N SER A 106 -8.68 12.52 12.69
CA SER A 106 -7.36 11.95 12.92
C SER A 106 -6.71 11.63 11.57
N HIS A 107 -5.53 12.21 11.33
CA HIS A 107 -4.78 12.00 10.10
C HIS A 107 -3.75 10.89 10.27
N THR A 108 -4.00 9.74 9.65
CA THR A 108 -3.06 8.62 9.64
C THR A 108 -2.02 8.77 8.51
N ARG A 109 -0.92 8.05 8.61
CA ARG A 109 0.16 8.04 7.62
C ARG A 109 0.23 6.73 6.86
N VAL A 110 0.86 6.78 5.66
CA VAL A 110 1.17 5.61 4.85
C VAL A 110 2.24 4.75 5.56
N PRO A 111 2.08 3.43 5.60
CA PRO A 111 0.98 2.64 5.05
C PRO A 111 -0.26 2.73 5.94
N THR A 112 -1.43 2.93 5.32
CA THR A 112 -2.71 2.95 6.00
C THR A 112 -3.21 1.53 6.22
N GLU A 113 -2.59 0.86 7.19
CA GLU A 113 -2.81 -0.54 7.55
C GLU A 113 -3.09 -0.65 9.04
N SER A 114 -3.79 -1.71 9.46
CA SER A 114 -4.24 -1.87 10.85
C SER A 114 -3.07 -1.87 11.84
N ARG A 115 -1.97 -2.57 11.57
CA ARG A 115 -0.82 -2.61 12.47
C ARG A 115 -0.17 -1.23 12.67
N PRO A 116 0.33 -0.52 11.64
CA PRO A 116 0.93 0.80 11.84
C PRO A 116 -0.06 1.84 12.37
N GLY A 117 -1.35 1.74 12.01
CA GLY A 117 -2.39 2.60 12.56
C GLY A 117 -2.53 2.44 14.07
N HIS A 118 -2.66 1.21 14.56
CA HIS A 118 -2.74 0.94 16.00
C HIS A 118 -1.45 1.30 16.75
N VAL A 119 -0.27 1.10 16.14
CA VAL A 119 1.00 1.56 16.74
C VAL A 119 1.01 3.07 16.88
N ALA A 120 0.55 3.82 15.87
CA ALA A 120 0.45 5.27 15.97
C ALA A 120 -0.54 5.72 17.05
N LEU A 121 -1.72 5.09 17.13
CA LEU A 121 -2.75 5.40 18.11
C LEU A 121 -2.31 5.14 19.56
N ILE A 122 -1.61 4.04 19.81
CA ILE A 122 -1.40 3.50 21.17
C ILE A 122 0.02 3.78 21.66
N ALA A 123 1.01 3.86 20.75
CA ALA A 123 2.39 4.16 21.09
C ALA A 123 2.83 5.58 20.70
N GLY A 124 2.04 6.30 19.90
CA GLY A 124 2.42 7.62 19.39
C GLY A 124 3.57 7.58 18.39
N LEU A 125 3.80 6.44 17.77
CA LEU A 125 4.96 6.14 16.95
C LEU A 125 4.53 5.71 15.56
N TYR A 126 5.08 6.31 14.51
CA TYR A 126 4.90 5.81 13.14
C TYR A 126 5.91 4.70 12.85
N GLU A 127 5.39 3.47 12.73
CA GLU A 127 6.21 2.29 12.53
C GLU A 127 6.98 2.35 11.21
N ASP A 128 8.15 1.71 11.18
CA ASP A 128 8.95 1.55 9.97
C ASP A 128 8.23 0.66 8.95
N VAL A 129 8.04 1.17 7.75
CA VAL A 129 7.39 0.46 6.63
C VAL A 129 8.14 -0.82 6.24
N SER A 130 9.41 -0.98 6.59
CA SER A 130 10.15 -2.23 6.38
C SER A 130 9.53 -3.43 7.10
N ALA A 131 8.72 -3.20 8.14
CA ALA A 131 7.94 -4.23 8.81
C ALA A 131 6.96 -4.94 7.85
N VAL A 132 6.49 -4.29 6.78
CA VAL A 132 5.71 -4.91 5.69
C VAL A 132 6.47 -6.06 5.04
N ALA A 133 7.77 -5.88 4.80
CA ALA A 133 8.61 -6.88 4.13
C ALA A 133 8.85 -8.14 4.97
N THR A 134 8.72 -8.05 6.29
CA THR A 134 8.83 -9.18 7.22
C THR A 134 7.49 -9.90 7.43
N GLY A 135 6.44 -9.44 6.74
CA GLY A 135 5.10 -10.04 6.73
C GLY A 135 4.41 -9.89 8.08
N TRP A 136 3.99 -8.71 8.48
CA TRP A 136 3.14 -8.38 9.66
C TRP A 136 3.06 -9.43 10.80
N LYS A 137 3.80 -10.53 10.67
CA LYS A 137 3.96 -11.52 11.72
C LYS A 137 4.61 -10.80 12.89
N LEU A 138 4.20 -11.19 14.09
CA LEU A 138 4.77 -10.83 15.37
C LEU A 138 6.27 -10.51 15.22
N ASN A 139 6.56 -9.30 14.82
CA ASN A 139 7.83 -8.70 15.09
C ASN A 139 7.65 -8.12 16.48
N PRO A 140 8.19 -8.72 17.55
CA PRO A 140 8.15 -8.13 18.86
C PRO A 140 8.96 -6.85 18.79
N VAL A 141 8.35 -5.81 18.27
CA VAL A 141 8.93 -4.48 18.36
C VAL A 141 8.85 -4.14 19.83
N ASN A 142 9.99 -4.06 20.45
CA ASN A 142 10.14 -3.68 21.83
C ASN A 142 9.91 -2.16 21.92
N PHE A 143 8.67 -1.74 21.61
CA PHE A 143 8.22 -0.34 21.71
C PHE A 143 7.33 -0.16 22.92
N ASP A 144 7.43 1.01 23.51
CA ASP A 144 6.57 1.42 24.59
C ASP A 144 5.19 1.84 24.10
N SER A 145 4.18 1.81 24.97
CA SER A 145 2.81 2.12 24.60
C SER A 145 2.00 2.60 25.81
N VAL A 146 0.88 3.25 25.57
CA VAL A 146 -0.11 3.59 26.60
C VAL A 146 -0.50 2.35 27.41
N PHE A 147 -0.65 1.20 26.75
CA PHE A 147 -1.00 -0.05 27.42
C PHE A 147 0.12 -0.53 28.34
N ASN A 148 1.37 -0.41 27.92
CA ASN A 148 2.53 -0.74 28.74
C ASN A 148 2.71 0.23 29.91
N ARG A 149 2.28 1.48 29.79
CA ARG A 149 2.36 2.53 30.84
C ARG A 149 1.17 2.55 31.76
N SER A 150 0.04 1.94 31.38
CA SER A 150 -1.13 1.78 32.23
C SER A 150 -0.81 0.94 33.48
N ARG A 151 -1.68 1.00 34.47
CA ARG A 151 -1.63 0.04 35.58
C ARG A 151 -2.03 -1.35 35.10
N HIS A 152 -3.14 -1.42 34.36
CA HIS A 152 -3.59 -2.62 33.69
C HIS A 152 -4.42 -2.26 32.46
N THR A 153 -4.28 -3.06 31.41
CA THR A 153 -5.08 -2.95 30.18
C THR A 153 -5.86 -4.24 29.94
N TRP A 154 -7.16 -4.15 29.79
CA TRP A 154 -8.01 -5.19 29.21
C TRP A 154 -8.26 -4.88 27.76
N SER A 155 -8.03 -5.84 26.88
CA SER A 155 -8.17 -5.66 25.43
C SER A 155 -8.95 -6.79 24.80
N TRP A 156 -9.85 -6.45 23.85
CA TRP A 156 -10.70 -7.40 23.13
C TRP A 156 -10.64 -7.14 21.63
N GLY A 157 -10.62 -8.21 20.82
CA GLY A 157 -10.69 -8.11 19.36
C GLY A 157 -9.81 -9.08 18.59
N SER A 158 -9.19 -8.59 17.53
CA SER A 158 -8.45 -9.39 16.54
C SER A 158 -7.17 -10.02 17.09
N PRO A 159 -6.92 -11.30 16.75
CA PRO A 159 -5.65 -11.98 17.04
C PRO A 159 -4.46 -11.40 16.26
N ASP A 160 -4.69 -10.57 15.24
CA ASP A 160 -3.61 -9.93 14.47
C ASP A 160 -3.06 -8.68 15.14
N ILE A 161 -3.84 -8.03 16.02
CA ILE A 161 -3.47 -6.76 16.67
C ILE A 161 -3.12 -6.91 18.15
N LEU A 162 -3.96 -7.58 18.92
CA LEU A 162 -3.83 -7.61 20.39
C LEU A 162 -2.52 -8.23 20.89
N PRO A 163 -2.02 -9.35 20.32
CA PRO A 163 -0.78 -9.99 20.76
C PRO A 163 0.45 -9.10 20.68
N MET A 164 0.47 -8.18 19.73
CA MET A 164 1.58 -7.24 19.55
C MET A 164 1.78 -6.37 20.78
N PHE A 165 0.70 -5.83 21.34
CA PHE A 165 0.73 -4.98 22.54
C PHE A 165 0.91 -5.80 23.81
N GLN A 166 0.31 -6.99 23.90
CA GLN A 166 0.48 -7.89 25.03
C GLN A 166 1.95 -8.34 25.20
N GLN A 167 2.58 -8.73 24.09
CA GLN A 167 3.97 -9.20 24.13
C GLN A 167 4.99 -8.06 24.28
N GLY A 168 4.66 -6.84 23.81
CA GLY A 168 5.47 -5.64 23.99
C GLY A 168 5.39 -5.02 25.38
N ALA A 169 4.46 -5.45 26.21
CA ALA A 169 4.24 -4.91 27.56
C ALA A 169 4.96 -5.75 28.63
N VAL A 170 5.06 -5.14 29.82
CA VAL A 170 5.50 -5.87 31.02
C VAL A 170 4.55 -7.07 31.24
N PRO A 171 5.07 -8.29 31.47
CA PRO A 171 4.24 -9.47 31.66
C PRO A 171 3.14 -9.29 32.72
N GLY A 172 1.91 -9.66 32.36
CA GLY A 172 0.74 -9.56 33.24
C GLY A 172 0.11 -8.16 33.31
N ARG A 173 0.58 -7.20 32.52
CA ARG A 173 0.00 -5.84 32.46
C ARG A 173 -1.13 -5.73 31.44
N VAL A 174 -1.10 -6.51 30.37
CA VAL A 174 -2.11 -6.50 29.29
C VAL A 174 -2.78 -7.87 29.22
N ASP A 175 -4.07 -7.93 29.47
CA ASP A 175 -4.92 -9.08 29.20
C ASP A 175 -5.54 -8.93 27.79
N ALA A 176 -5.38 -9.94 26.93
CA ALA A 176 -5.88 -9.93 25.57
C ALA A 176 -6.89 -11.07 25.37
N PHE A 177 -8.13 -10.71 25.07
CA PHE A 177 -9.21 -11.63 24.75
C PHE A 177 -9.49 -11.55 23.25
N MET A 178 -9.30 -12.67 22.55
CA MET A 178 -9.36 -12.71 21.08
C MET A 178 -10.33 -13.79 20.62
N TYR A 179 -11.04 -13.48 19.54
CA TYR A 179 -11.78 -14.51 18.81
C TYR A 179 -10.80 -15.36 17.97
N GLY A 180 -11.25 -16.49 17.42
CA GLY A 180 -10.44 -17.32 16.56
C GLY A 180 -10.16 -16.64 15.22
N ALA A 181 -8.98 -16.84 14.64
CA ALA A 181 -8.62 -16.28 13.32
C ALA A 181 -9.57 -16.76 12.19
N GLU A 182 -10.25 -17.89 12.36
CA GLU A 182 -11.26 -18.41 11.45
C GLU A 182 -12.54 -17.57 11.41
N GLU A 183 -12.75 -16.70 12.39
CA GLU A 183 -13.90 -15.79 12.41
C GLU A 183 -13.69 -14.56 11.51
N GLU A 184 -12.44 -14.24 11.16
CA GLU A 184 -12.09 -13.14 10.24
C GLU A 184 -12.30 -13.50 8.75
N ASP A 185 -13.29 -14.37 8.46
CA ASP A 185 -13.59 -14.80 7.10
C ASP A 185 -14.40 -13.74 6.35
N PHE A 186 -13.80 -13.08 5.37
CA PHE A 186 -14.44 -12.06 4.50
C PHE A 186 -15.67 -12.57 3.74
N SER A 187 -15.95 -13.86 3.73
CA SER A 187 -17.13 -14.44 3.08
C SER A 187 -18.35 -14.53 4.01
N LYS A 188 -18.17 -14.27 5.31
CA LYS A 188 -19.23 -14.29 6.34
C LYS A 188 -19.74 -12.87 6.64
N ASP A 189 -20.77 -12.78 7.45
CA ASP A 189 -21.23 -11.51 8.02
C ASP A 189 -20.28 -11.07 9.14
N ALA A 190 -19.63 -9.91 8.98
CA ALA A 190 -18.61 -9.45 9.89
C ALA A 190 -19.16 -8.71 11.13
N LEU A 191 -20.47 -8.49 11.21
CA LEU A 191 -21.11 -7.84 12.38
C LEU A 191 -20.81 -8.59 13.69
N HIS A 192 -20.66 -9.91 13.61
CA HIS A 192 -20.40 -10.73 14.79
C HIS A 192 -19.03 -10.44 15.43
N LEU A 193 -18.06 -9.91 14.69
CA LEU A 193 -16.75 -9.55 15.24
C LEU A 193 -16.88 -8.42 16.27
N ASP A 194 -17.71 -7.42 15.96
CA ASP A 194 -17.95 -6.30 16.86
C ASP A 194 -18.87 -6.67 18.01
N THR A 195 -19.95 -7.39 17.75
CA THR A 195 -20.89 -7.82 18.82
C THR A 195 -20.22 -8.77 19.80
N TRP A 196 -19.33 -9.66 19.34
CA TRP A 196 -18.51 -10.50 20.21
C TRP A 196 -17.67 -9.68 21.21
N VAL A 197 -17.05 -8.59 20.74
CA VAL A 197 -16.26 -7.72 21.62
C VAL A 197 -17.14 -7.11 22.69
N PHE A 198 -18.31 -6.58 22.34
CA PHE A 198 -19.24 -5.99 23.32
C PHE A 198 -19.72 -7.01 24.34
N GLU A 199 -20.10 -8.22 23.91
CA GLU A 199 -20.53 -9.31 24.80
C GLU A 199 -19.43 -9.71 25.79
N ARG A 200 -18.18 -9.82 25.35
CA ARG A 200 -17.05 -10.19 26.24
C ARG A 200 -16.77 -9.09 27.27
N VAL A 201 -16.92 -7.82 26.92
CA VAL A 201 -16.82 -6.71 27.89
C VAL A 201 -17.93 -6.82 28.93
N GLU A 202 -19.18 -7.04 28.51
CA GLU A 202 -20.29 -7.22 29.44
C GLU A 202 -20.05 -8.39 30.42
N GLU A 203 -19.54 -9.51 29.91
CA GLU A 203 -19.19 -10.66 30.75
C GLU A 203 -18.13 -10.34 31.80
N LEU A 204 -17.10 -9.56 31.43
CA LEU A 204 -16.07 -9.15 32.39
C LEU A 204 -16.69 -8.37 33.54
N PHE A 205 -17.50 -7.35 33.23
CA PHE A 205 -18.13 -6.52 34.26
C PHE A 205 -19.21 -7.27 35.10
N ALA A 206 -19.91 -8.18 34.46
CA ALA A 206 -20.86 -9.07 35.17
C ALA A 206 -20.11 -10.01 36.14
N SER A 207 -18.97 -10.57 35.71
CA SER A 207 -18.12 -11.46 36.52
C SER A 207 -17.55 -10.73 37.76
N ALA A 208 -17.26 -9.43 37.64
CA ALA A 208 -16.74 -8.63 38.73
C ALA A 208 -17.70 -8.56 39.95
N SER A 209 -18.99 -8.79 39.77
CA SER A 209 -19.96 -8.86 40.85
C SER A 209 -19.79 -10.13 41.71
N GLN A 210 -19.20 -11.17 41.19
CA GLN A 210 -18.98 -12.47 41.82
C GLN A 210 -17.52 -12.73 42.19
N ASP A 211 -16.58 -11.96 41.64
CA ASP A 211 -15.14 -12.04 41.87
C ASP A 211 -14.63 -10.74 42.56
N PRO A 212 -14.41 -10.74 43.89
CA PRO A 212 -13.94 -9.57 44.61
C PRO A 212 -12.53 -9.10 44.15
N GLU A 213 -11.64 -10.01 43.77
CA GLU A 213 -10.29 -9.67 43.29
C GLU A 213 -10.36 -8.94 41.95
N LEU A 214 -11.14 -9.46 41.03
CA LEU A 214 -11.41 -8.81 39.74
C LEU A 214 -12.06 -7.42 39.96
N ASN A 215 -13.04 -7.32 40.86
CA ASN A 215 -13.69 -6.04 41.17
C ASN A 215 -12.68 -5.02 41.72
N GLU A 216 -11.80 -5.42 42.64
CA GLU A 216 -10.75 -4.56 43.17
C GLU A 216 -9.78 -4.10 42.07
N ARG A 217 -9.33 -5.00 41.20
CA ARG A 217 -8.45 -4.68 40.03
C ARG A 217 -9.12 -3.69 39.09
N LEU A 218 -10.38 -3.90 38.73
CA LEU A 218 -11.14 -3.01 37.85
C LEU A 218 -11.28 -1.59 38.45
N ARG A 219 -11.43 -1.45 39.77
CA ARG A 219 -11.60 -0.16 40.46
C ARG A 219 -10.30 0.61 40.70
N GLN A 220 -9.15 0.05 40.35
CA GLN A 220 -7.86 0.76 40.43
C GLN A 220 -7.81 1.91 39.42
N ASP A 221 -6.97 2.90 39.72
CA ASP A 221 -6.69 4.00 38.80
C ASP A 221 -5.76 3.57 37.64
N LYS A 222 -5.69 4.38 36.59
CA LYS A 222 -4.80 4.20 35.41
C LYS A 222 -5.08 2.91 34.63
N ASN A 223 -6.32 2.44 34.70
CA ASN A 223 -6.79 1.31 33.90
C ASN A 223 -7.18 1.75 32.49
N VAL A 224 -6.92 0.89 31.51
CA VAL A 224 -7.29 1.11 30.11
C VAL A 224 -8.12 -0.08 29.62
N PHE A 225 -9.21 0.22 28.93
CA PHE A 225 -10.06 -0.75 28.25
C PHE A 225 -9.96 -0.50 26.75
N PHE A 226 -9.53 -1.49 25.98
CA PHE A 226 -9.35 -1.37 24.55
C PHE A 226 -10.28 -2.31 23.80
N LEU A 227 -11.18 -1.74 23.02
CA LEU A 227 -12.14 -2.47 22.18
C LEU A 227 -11.74 -2.27 20.71
N HIS A 228 -11.22 -3.33 20.09
CA HIS A 228 -10.87 -3.35 18.68
C HIS A 228 -12.04 -3.93 17.88
N LEU A 229 -12.71 -3.09 17.09
CA LEU A 229 -13.93 -3.39 16.34
C LEU A 229 -13.56 -3.57 14.86
N LEU A 230 -13.29 -4.80 14.45
CA LEU A 230 -12.79 -5.13 13.11
C LEU A 230 -13.89 -5.26 12.05
N GLY A 231 -15.15 -5.33 12.48
CA GLY A 231 -16.27 -5.63 11.58
C GLY A 231 -16.42 -4.68 10.42
N LEU A 232 -16.13 -3.38 10.60
CA LEU A 232 -16.21 -2.37 9.55
C LEU A 232 -15.15 -2.59 8.46
N ASP A 233 -13.92 -2.90 8.82
CA ASP A 233 -12.86 -3.19 7.85
C ASP A 233 -13.20 -4.43 7.02
N THR A 234 -13.55 -5.54 7.67
CA THR A 234 -13.93 -6.78 7.02
C THR A 234 -15.14 -6.58 6.09
N THR A 235 -16.17 -5.84 6.55
CA THR A 235 -17.33 -5.50 5.72
C THR A 235 -16.97 -4.59 4.56
N GLY A 236 -16.09 -3.62 4.79
CA GLY A 236 -15.59 -2.71 3.76
C GLY A 236 -14.82 -3.43 2.65
N HIS A 237 -13.99 -4.40 2.99
CA HIS A 237 -13.31 -5.26 2.01
C HIS A 237 -14.29 -6.09 1.19
N SER A 238 -15.30 -6.66 1.83
CA SER A 238 -16.27 -7.55 1.16
C SER A 238 -17.28 -6.79 0.31
N TYR A 239 -17.84 -5.69 0.81
CA TYR A 239 -19.01 -5.02 0.21
C TYR A 239 -18.76 -3.57 -0.21
N ARG A 240 -17.67 -2.95 0.19
CA ARG A 240 -17.28 -1.54 -0.05
C ARG A 240 -17.89 -0.54 0.95
N PRO A 241 -17.25 0.63 1.16
CA PRO A 241 -17.64 1.59 2.21
C PRO A 241 -18.96 2.34 1.99
N TYR A 242 -19.64 2.15 0.88
CA TYR A 242 -20.97 2.75 0.61
C TYR A 242 -22.05 1.69 0.44
N SER A 243 -21.74 0.42 0.73
CA SER A 243 -22.73 -0.66 0.77
C SER A 243 -23.65 -0.52 1.97
N ARG A 244 -24.85 -1.10 1.87
CA ARG A 244 -25.77 -1.15 3.00
C ARG A 244 -25.18 -1.90 4.19
N GLU A 245 -24.38 -2.92 3.92
CA GLU A 245 -23.70 -3.73 4.92
C GLU A 245 -22.73 -2.90 5.76
N TYR A 246 -21.86 -2.14 5.12
CA TYR A 246 -20.90 -1.27 5.81
C TYR A 246 -21.61 -0.15 6.57
N LEU A 247 -22.59 0.51 5.96
CA LEU A 247 -23.35 1.57 6.61
C LEU A 247 -24.17 1.04 7.78
N HIS A 248 -24.73 -0.19 7.68
CA HIS A 248 -25.44 -0.83 8.79
C HIS A 248 -24.47 -1.16 9.94
N ASN A 249 -23.25 -1.59 9.64
CA ASN A 249 -22.24 -1.87 10.66
C ASN A 249 -21.85 -0.63 11.47
N ILE A 250 -21.81 0.56 10.85
CA ILE A 250 -21.61 1.82 11.59
C ILE A 250 -22.68 1.99 12.67
N LYS A 251 -23.93 1.68 12.34
CA LYS A 251 -25.03 1.77 13.30
C LYS A 251 -24.88 0.78 14.44
N VAL A 252 -24.50 -0.47 14.15
CA VAL A 252 -24.25 -1.51 15.16
C VAL A 252 -23.11 -1.12 16.09
N VAL A 253 -22.03 -0.54 15.55
CA VAL A 253 -20.91 -0.03 16.33
C VAL A 253 -21.37 1.11 17.26
N ASP A 254 -22.14 2.07 16.77
CA ASP A 254 -22.68 3.17 17.60
C ASP A 254 -23.55 2.68 18.75
N GLU A 255 -24.46 1.73 18.48
CA GLU A 255 -25.31 1.10 19.50
C GLU A 255 -24.48 0.34 20.54
N GLY A 256 -23.44 -0.37 20.11
CA GLY A 256 -22.51 -1.08 21.00
C GLY A 256 -21.70 -0.13 21.86
N VAL A 257 -21.16 0.94 21.28
CA VAL A 257 -20.42 1.98 22.04
C VAL A 257 -21.33 2.65 23.06
N GLN A 258 -22.60 2.95 22.72
CA GLN A 258 -23.60 3.47 23.66
C GLN A 258 -23.81 2.53 24.85
N LYS A 259 -24.00 1.25 24.55
CA LYS A 259 -24.26 0.22 25.56
C LYS A 259 -23.08 0.03 26.52
N ILE A 260 -21.87 -0.04 25.99
CA ILE A 260 -20.66 -0.17 26.81
C ILE A 260 -20.37 1.09 27.62
N THR A 261 -20.60 2.27 27.06
CA THR A 261 -20.48 3.53 27.81
C THR A 261 -21.42 3.55 29.00
N ALA A 262 -22.70 3.20 28.82
CA ALA A 262 -23.68 3.14 29.90
C ALA A 262 -23.30 2.09 30.96
N LEU A 263 -22.86 0.89 30.55
CA LEU A 263 -22.40 -0.17 31.43
C LEU A 263 -21.25 0.29 32.34
N ILE A 264 -20.26 0.98 31.76
CA ILE A 264 -19.09 1.46 32.50
C ILE A 264 -19.46 2.61 33.44
N ASP A 265 -20.26 3.56 32.97
CA ASP A 265 -20.74 4.67 33.81
C ASP A 265 -21.56 4.16 35.01
N ASP A 266 -22.46 3.20 34.83
CA ASP A 266 -23.26 2.58 35.91
C ASP A 266 -22.39 1.78 36.90
N PHE A 267 -21.37 1.02 36.38
CA PHE A 267 -20.50 0.22 37.24
C PHE A 267 -19.62 1.09 38.17
N TYR A 268 -19.08 2.19 37.66
CA TYR A 268 -18.19 3.05 38.45
C TYR A 268 -18.92 4.15 39.21
N ALA A 269 -19.92 4.75 38.63
CA ALA A 269 -20.75 5.83 39.19
C ALA A 269 -19.91 6.97 39.84
N ASP A 270 -18.75 7.32 39.26
CA ASP A 270 -17.84 8.29 39.85
C ASP A 270 -17.43 9.43 38.87
N ASP A 271 -17.98 9.45 37.67
CA ASP A 271 -17.68 10.43 36.59
C ASP A 271 -16.17 10.60 36.29
N LYS A 272 -15.36 9.57 36.54
CA LYS A 272 -13.90 9.59 36.38
C LYS A 272 -13.41 8.72 35.19
N THR A 273 -14.25 8.47 34.20
CA THR A 273 -13.91 7.73 32.98
C THR A 273 -13.76 8.70 31.83
N ALA A 274 -12.66 8.57 31.09
CA ALA A 274 -12.48 9.21 29.80
C ALA A 274 -12.72 8.18 28.67
N TYR A 275 -13.32 8.63 27.59
CA TYR A 275 -13.64 7.82 26.43
C TYR A 275 -12.99 8.42 25.17
N VAL A 276 -12.45 7.57 24.33
CA VAL A 276 -11.91 7.94 23.01
C VAL A 276 -12.44 6.96 21.97
N PHE A 277 -13.08 7.47 20.95
CA PHE A 277 -13.51 6.72 19.76
C PHE A 277 -12.73 7.22 18.55
N THR A 278 -12.13 6.31 17.81
CA THR A 278 -11.38 6.63 16.62
C THR A 278 -11.34 5.43 15.65
N ALA A 279 -10.57 5.55 14.56
CA ALA A 279 -10.22 4.46 13.69
C ALA A 279 -8.71 4.52 13.38
N ASP A 280 -8.15 3.39 13.06
CA ASP A 280 -6.73 3.23 12.74
C ASP A 280 -6.39 3.69 11.31
N HIS A 281 -7.28 3.45 10.36
CA HIS A 281 -7.28 3.96 8.99
C HIS A 281 -8.71 4.03 8.45
N GLY A 282 -8.86 4.67 7.29
CA GLY A 282 -10.08 4.62 6.53
C GLY A 282 -10.01 3.55 5.42
N MET A 283 -10.88 3.68 4.42
CA MET A 283 -10.97 2.73 3.32
C MET A 283 -11.31 3.44 2.02
N SER A 284 -10.63 3.09 0.93
CA SER A 284 -10.95 3.60 -0.40
C SER A 284 -12.31 3.10 -0.88
N ASP A 285 -12.90 3.78 -1.85
CA ASP A 285 -14.15 3.35 -2.49
C ASP A 285 -14.08 1.95 -3.12
N TRP A 286 -12.89 1.40 -3.31
CA TRP A 286 -12.64 0.06 -3.82
C TRP A 286 -12.70 -1.02 -2.74
N GLY A 287 -12.81 -0.63 -1.46
CA GLY A 287 -12.73 -1.53 -0.32
C GLY A 287 -11.31 -2.06 -0.12
N SER A 288 -10.34 -1.16 -0.26
CA SER A 288 -8.93 -1.42 0.03
C SER A 288 -8.32 -0.21 0.73
N HIS A 289 -7.24 -0.43 1.43
CA HIS A 289 -6.45 0.58 2.12
C HIS A 289 -4.96 0.33 1.86
N GLY A 290 -4.05 1.04 2.54
CA GLY A 290 -2.60 0.91 2.40
C GLY A 290 -1.94 2.13 1.77
N ASP A 291 -2.64 2.87 0.93
CA ASP A 291 -2.12 4.04 0.25
C ASP A 291 -2.45 5.37 0.96
N GLY A 292 -1.96 6.48 0.40
CA GLY A 292 -2.14 7.83 0.96
C GLY A 292 -3.39 8.57 0.46
N HIS A 293 -4.37 7.88 -0.11
CA HIS A 293 -5.61 8.51 -0.53
C HIS A 293 -6.36 9.12 0.68
N PRO A 294 -6.98 10.31 0.57
CA PRO A 294 -7.69 10.95 1.69
C PRO A 294 -8.72 10.06 2.37
N ASN A 295 -9.40 9.18 1.63
CA ASN A 295 -10.37 8.23 2.19
C ASN A 295 -9.72 7.19 3.11
N ASN A 296 -8.43 6.92 2.94
CA ASN A 296 -7.67 5.99 3.79
C ASN A 296 -7.00 6.70 4.97
N THR A 297 -6.70 8.01 4.81
CA THR A 297 -5.90 8.75 5.80
C THR A 297 -6.72 9.59 6.77
N ARG A 298 -8.04 9.76 6.56
CA ARG A 298 -8.92 10.60 7.38
C ARG A 298 -9.91 9.74 8.15
N THR A 299 -9.67 9.63 9.46
CA THR A 299 -10.48 8.85 10.38
C THR A 299 -11.18 9.73 11.40
N PRO A 300 -12.33 9.33 11.97
CA PRO A 300 -12.99 10.12 13.00
C PRO A 300 -12.19 10.09 14.31
N LEU A 301 -12.22 11.18 15.07
CA LEU A 301 -11.79 11.23 16.44
C LEU A 301 -12.86 11.93 17.28
N ILE A 302 -13.34 11.26 18.32
CA ILE A 302 -14.30 11.78 19.27
C ILE A 302 -13.82 11.42 20.66
N ALA A 303 -13.65 12.40 21.53
CA ALA A 303 -13.34 12.17 22.93
C ALA A 303 -14.39 12.82 23.83
N TRP A 304 -14.74 12.16 24.96
CA TRP A 304 -15.68 12.66 25.92
C TRP A 304 -15.41 12.11 27.33
N GLY A 305 -16.10 12.64 28.34
CA GLY A 305 -15.98 12.19 29.72
C GLY A 305 -14.94 12.99 30.51
N SER A 306 -14.37 12.36 31.53
CA SER A 306 -13.51 13.03 32.50
C SER A 306 -12.24 13.61 31.89
N GLY A 307 -11.98 14.88 32.16
CA GLY A 307 -10.79 15.58 31.66
C GLY A 307 -10.87 16.06 30.21
N VAL A 308 -11.96 15.72 29.48
CA VAL A 308 -12.15 16.14 28.07
C VAL A 308 -12.94 17.45 28.01
N ALA A 309 -12.53 18.34 27.12
CA ALA A 309 -13.20 19.60 26.88
C ALA A 309 -14.59 19.41 26.26
N LYS A 310 -15.52 20.29 26.63
CA LYS A 310 -16.86 20.36 26.03
C LYS A 310 -16.77 20.95 24.61
N PRO A 311 -17.76 20.71 23.75
CA PRO A 311 -17.74 21.25 22.41
C PRO A 311 -17.77 22.77 22.42
N VAL A 312 -16.98 23.38 21.54
CA VAL A 312 -17.01 24.82 21.26
C VAL A 312 -17.92 25.06 20.07
N THR A 313 -18.98 25.81 20.27
CA THR A 313 -19.98 26.09 19.23
C THR A 313 -20.04 27.57 18.89
N VAL A 314 -20.35 27.86 17.60
CA VAL A 314 -20.62 29.21 17.13
C VAL A 314 -22.11 29.38 16.83
N SER A 315 -22.67 30.54 17.17
CA SER A 315 -24.08 30.84 16.95
C SER A 315 -24.41 31.24 15.51
N SER A 316 -23.42 31.63 14.73
CA SER A 316 -23.55 32.02 13.32
C SER A 316 -22.22 31.88 12.61
N GLY A 317 -22.28 31.49 11.33
CA GLY A 317 -21.10 31.30 10.49
C GLY A 317 -20.50 29.90 10.60
N LEU A 318 -19.30 29.73 10.07
CA LEU A 318 -18.56 28.47 10.01
C LEU A 318 -17.63 28.43 11.24
N ALA A 319 -17.71 27.37 12.04
CA ALA A 319 -16.78 27.13 13.14
C ALA A 319 -15.39 26.78 12.59
N SER A 320 -14.35 27.02 13.39
CA SER A 320 -12.97 26.70 13.02
C SER A 320 -12.78 25.20 12.72
N GLY A 321 -11.95 24.90 11.72
CA GLY A 321 -11.63 23.55 11.26
C GLY A 321 -12.46 23.06 10.07
N HIS A 322 -13.44 23.81 9.61
CA HIS A 322 -14.30 23.43 8.47
C HIS A 322 -13.94 24.14 7.16
N GLU A 323 -12.88 24.94 7.14
CA GLU A 323 -12.46 25.79 6.03
C GLU A 323 -12.03 25.01 4.78
N ASP A 324 -11.66 23.74 4.95
CA ASP A 324 -11.26 22.84 3.86
C ASP A 324 -12.43 22.24 3.06
N GLY A 325 -13.67 22.47 3.51
CA GLY A 325 -14.89 21.98 2.90
C GLY A 325 -15.09 20.45 3.00
N PHE A 326 -14.18 19.71 3.63
CA PHE A 326 -14.27 18.26 3.78
C PHE A 326 -15.50 17.81 4.58
N SER A 327 -15.91 18.60 5.55
CA SER A 327 -17.03 18.35 6.46
C SER A 327 -18.31 19.09 6.10
N SER A 328 -18.43 19.65 4.89
CA SER A 328 -19.56 20.52 4.48
C SER A 328 -20.93 19.83 4.48
N ASP A 329 -20.97 18.50 4.39
CA ASP A 329 -22.19 17.68 4.39
C ASP A 329 -22.40 16.89 5.70
N TRP A 330 -21.66 17.24 6.76
CA TRP A 330 -21.79 16.57 8.07
C TRP A 330 -22.85 17.23 8.97
N HIS A 331 -23.33 18.40 8.60
CA HIS A 331 -24.23 19.20 9.44
C HIS A 331 -23.66 19.46 10.86
N LEU A 332 -22.34 19.70 10.92
CA LEU A 332 -21.58 20.01 12.12
C LEU A 332 -20.84 21.34 12.01
N ASP A 333 -21.17 22.16 11.03
CA ASP A 333 -20.48 23.41 10.69
C ASP A 333 -20.43 24.43 11.84
N HIS A 334 -21.34 24.30 12.80
CA HIS A 334 -21.43 25.14 13.98
C HIS A 334 -20.59 24.66 15.17
N VAL A 335 -19.99 23.48 15.10
CA VAL A 335 -19.15 22.88 16.16
C VAL A 335 -17.70 22.89 15.71
N GLN A 336 -16.79 23.40 16.52
CA GLN A 336 -15.36 23.43 16.20
C GLN A 336 -14.81 22.02 15.95
N ARG A 337 -14.16 21.83 14.79
CA ARG A 337 -13.45 20.61 14.42
C ARG A 337 -11.96 20.75 14.75
N ASN A 338 -11.42 19.82 15.53
CA ASN A 338 -10.03 19.86 15.99
C ASN A 338 -9.27 18.65 15.42
N ASP A 339 -8.63 18.86 14.28
CA ASP A 339 -7.89 17.81 13.60
C ASP A 339 -6.55 17.55 14.31
N VAL A 340 -6.14 16.28 14.31
CA VAL A 340 -4.90 15.82 14.96
C VAL A 340 -4.12 14.89 14.04
N ALA A 341 -2.82 14.75 14.28
CA ALA A 341 -2.08 13.60 13.76
C ALA A 341 -2.43 12.36 14.59
N GLN A 342 -2.48 11.20 13.97
CA GLN A 342 -2.89 9.97 14.66
C GLN A 342 -2.03 9.65 15.89
N ALA A 343 -0.73 9.98 15.85
CA ALA A 343 0.18 9.80 16.97
C ALA A 343 -0.17 10.65 18.20
N ASP A 344 -0.89 11.76 18.03
CA ASP A 344 -1.28 12.68 19.12
C ASP A 344 -2.30 12.04 20.07
N ILE A 345 -2.98 11.00 19.62
CA ILE A 345 -3.97 10.28 20.44
C ILE A 345 -3.28 9.54 21.59
N ALA A 346 -2.08 9.01 21.39
CA ALA A 346 -1.31 8.39 22.46
C ALA A 346 -0.97 9.37 23.58
N THR A 347 -0.54 10.58 23.25
CA THR A 347 -0.24 11.63 24.22
C THR A 347 -1.50 12.14 24.93
N LEU A 348 -2.63 12.25 24.20
CA LEU A 348 -3.94 12.57 24.78
C LEU A 348 -4.35 11.54 25.83
N MET A 349 -4.29 10.26 25.49
CA MET A 349 -4.66 9.18 26.41
C MET A 349 -3.76 9.13 27.63
N ALA A 350 -2.45 9.29 27.43
CA ALA A 350 -1.48 9.33 28.53
C ALA A 350 -1.74 10.50 29.49
N TYR A 351 -2.01 11.69 28.95
CA TYR A 351 -2.36 12.85 29.77
C TYR A 351 -3.64 12.62 30.57
N LEU A 352 -4.71 12.18 29.94
CA LEU A 352 -6.01 11.97 30.58
C LEU A 352 -5.93 10.99 31.76
N THR A 353 -5.15 9.90 31.60
CA THR A 353 -4.98 8.87 32.63
C THR A 353 -3.85 9.16 33.64
N GLY A 354 -3.07 10.21 33.40
CA GLY A 354 -1.94 10.59 34.29
C GLY A 354 -0.81 9.55 34.31
N ILE A 355 -0.60 8.85 33.18
CA ILE A 355 0.53 7.94 32.96
C ILE A 355 1.66 8.67 32.22
N PRO A 356 2.91 8.18 32.28
CA PRO A 356 3.97 8.71 31.44
C PRO A 356 3.63 8.61 29.94
N PHE A 357 4.09 9.59 29.17
CA PHE A 357 4.02 9.52 27.72
C PHE A 357 4.78 8.27 27.22
N PRO A 358 4.27 7.54 26.22
CA PRO A 358 4.99 6.40 25.68
C PRO A 358 6.36 6.82 25.11
N VAL A 359 7.40 6.13 25.49
CA VAL A 359 8.75 6.44 25.03
C VAL A 359 8.84 6.27 23.50
N ASN A 360 9.49 7.20 22.81
CA ASN A 360 9.53 7.35 21.36
C ASN A 360 8.23 7.87 20.72
N SER A 361 7.27 8.34 21.49
CA SER A 361 6.11 9.04 20.93
C SER A 361 6.55 10.31 20.21
N VAL A 362 6.02 10.53 19.02
CA VAL A 362 6.16 11.76 18.24
C VAL A 362 4.88 12.59 18.26
N GLY A 363 3.92 12.17 19.10
CA GLY A 363 2.64 12.85 19.23
C GLY A 363 2.75 14.18 19.97
N GLU A 364 2.08 15.18 19.46
CA GLU A 364 1.89 16.48 20.09
C GLU A 364 0.58 16.47 20.88
N LEU A 365 0.60 16.97 22.12
CA LEU A 365 -0.59 16.93 22.98
C LEU A 365 -1.70 17.87 22.45
N PRO A 366 -2.87 17.35 22.04
CA PRO A 366 -3.92 18.17 21.44
C PRO A 366 -4.71 18.95 22.49
N LEU A 367 -4.28 20.17 22.81
CA LEU A 367 -4.83 21.00 23.90
C LEU A 367 -6.32 21.32 23.76
N ALA A 368 -6.86 21.34 22.55
CA ALA A 368 -8.28 21.58 22.32
C ALA A 368 -9.19 20.49 22.94
N PHE A 369 -8.65 19.29 23.13
CA PHE A 369 -9.37 18.16 23.74
C PHE A 369 -9.35 18.20 25.28
N LEU A 370 -8.56 19.10 25.90
CA LEU A 370 -8.33 19.08 27.34
C LEU A 370 -9.21 20.08 28.10
N SER A 371 -9.93 19.58 29.09
CA SER A 371 -10.59 20.39 30.10
C SER A 371 -9.60 20.73 31.21
N ALA A 372 -8.70 21.69 30.98
CA ALA A 372 -7.67 22.11 31.92
C ALA A 372 -7.47 23.63 31.85
N ASP A 373 -6.96 24.21 32.94
CA ASP A 373 -6.55 25.60 32.91
C ASP A 373 -5.27 25.83 32.10
N GLU A 374 -4.97 27.07 31.74
CA GLU A 374 -3.84 27.43 30.90
C GLU A 374 -2.50 27.10 31.55
N GLN A 375 -2.40 27.14 32.88
CA GLN A 375 -1.21 26.74 33.64
C GLN A 375 -0.92 25.25 33.43
N THR A 376 -1.93 24.40 33.59
CA THR A 376 -1.82 22.95 33.44
C THR A 376 -1.52 22.60 32.00
N LYS A 377 -2.15 23.27 31.02
CA LYS A 377 -1.86 23.09 29.59
C LYS A 377 -0.41 23.45 29.24
N ALA A 378 0.09 24.59 29.74
CA ALA A 378 1.46 25.03 29.54
C ALA A 378 2.48 24.04 30.13
N GLN A 379 2.23 23.52 31.31
CA GLN A 379 3.09 22.52 31.95
C GLN A 379 3.07 21.20 31.16
N ALA A 380 1.92 20.75 30.69
CA ALA A 380 1.78 19.54 29.90
C ALA A 380 2.51 19.64 28.56
N MET A 381 2.37 20.76 27.85
CA MET A 381 3.10 21.02 26.60
C MET A 381 4.61 21.08 26.82
N PHE A 382 5.06 21.66 27.91
CA PHE A 382 6.47 21.71 28.28
C PHE A 382 7.05 20.29 28.48
N VAL A 383 6.32 19.43 29.18
CA VAL A 383 6.74 18.04 29.41
C VAL A 383 6.78 17.26 28.09
N ASN A 384 5.79 17.46 27.23
CA ASN A 384 5.77 16.82 25.91
C ASN A 384 6.96 17.31 25.04
N ALA A 385 7.30 18.61 25.11
CA ALA A 385 8.48 19.13 24.41
C ALA A 385 9.77 18.51 24.94
N GLN A 386 9.88 18.28 26.26
CA GLN A 386 11.03 17.58 26.84
C GLN A 386 11.21 16.17 26.29
N GLU A 387 10.11 15.42 26.17
CA GLU A 387 10.12 14.06 25.64
C GLU A 387 10.60 14.02 24.17
N ILE A 388 10.01 14.85 23.30
CA ILE A 388 10.40 14.92 21.89
C ILE A 388 11.86 15.33 21.72
N LEU A 389 12.33 16.28 22.50
CA LEU A 389 13.73 16.70 22.47
C LEU A 389 14.70 15.65 22.99
N GLU A 390 14.29 14.81 23.92
CA GLU A 390 15.13 13.70 24.39
C GLU A 390 15.45 12.73 23.25
N MET A 391 14.48 12.38 22.40
CA MET A 391 14.75 11.59 21.17
C MET A 391 15.83 12.25 20.30
N TYR A 392 15.67 13.55 20.04
CA TYR A 392 16.64 14.29 19.24
C TYR A 392 18.04 14.24 19.87
N ARG A 393 18.16 14.52 21.17
CA ARG A 393 19.45 14.53 21.90
C ARG A 393 20.17 13.20 21.86
N ILE A 394 19.46 12.11 22.11
CA ILE A 394 20.06 10.78 22.07
C ILE A 394 20.52 10.43 20.66
N LYS A 395 19.67 10.71 19.65
CA LYS A 395 20.00 10.45 18.25
C LYS A 395 21.17 11.30 17.77
N GLU A 396 21.20 12.57 18.19
CA GLU A 396 22.32 13.47 17.89
C GLU A 396 23.61 12.95 18.50
N HIS A 397 23.59 12.56 19.77
CA HIS A 397 24.76 12.00 20.44
C HIS A 397 25.28 10.73 19.75
N GLN A 398 24.39 9.85 19.32
CA GLN A 398 24.76 8.66 18.54
C GLN A 398 25.45 9.06 17.21
N LYS A 399 24.91 10.03 16.49
CA LYS A 399 25.48 10.50 15.21
C LYS A 399 26.83 11.21 15.42
N LYS A 400 26.97 12.06 16.45
CA LYS A 400 28.25 12.71 16.79
C LYS A 400 29.37 11.71 17.04
N ASN A 401 29.05 10.56 17.64
CA ASN A 401 30.05 9.53 17.97
C ASN A 401 30.42 8.61 16.78
N THR A 402 29.60 8.55 15.75
CA THR A 402 29.80 7.64 14.60
C THR A 402 30.29 8.36 13.34
N VAL A 403 29.95 9.64 13.16
CA VAL A 403 30.27 10.38 11.93
C VAL A 403 31.56 11.19 12.07
N LEU A 404 32.51 10.97 11.15
CA LEU A 404 33.85 11.65 11.14
C LEU A 404 33.74 13.17 11.12
N ARG A 405 32.80 13.73 10.40
CA ARG A 405 32.55 15.17 10.31
C ARG A 405 31.07 15.45 10.48
N TYR A 406 30.65 15.40 11.73
CA TYR A 406 29.26 15.70 12.07
C TYR A 406 28.95 17.18 11.78
N LYS A 407 27.77 17.40 11.16
CA LYS A 407 27.19 18.75 11.02
C LYS A 407 25.90 18.78 11.88
N PRO A 408 25.82 19.72 12.84
CA PRO A 408 24.63 19.86 13.66
C PRO A 408 23.43 20.28 12.82
N PHE A 409 22.24 20.01 13.34
CA PHE A 409 21.01 20.51 12.72
C PHE A 409 20.98 22.04 12.76
N PRO A 410 20.73 22.74 11.64
CA PRO A 410 20.81 24.20 11.60
C PRO A 410 19.90 24.93 12.60
N GLY A 411 18.76 24.34 12.96
CA GLY A 411 17.81 24.89 13.93
C GLY A 411 18.35 24.93 15.37
N PHE A 412 19.39 24.13 15.67
CA PHE A 412 20.02 24.03 17.00
C PHE A 412 21.55 24.28 16.95
N SER A 413 22.01 25.01 15.95
CA SER A 413 23.44 25.13 15.67
C SER A 413 24.19 26.12 16.53
N ASP A 414 23.53 27.05 17.23
CA ASP A 414 24.15 28.04 18.09
C ASP A 414 23.68 27.93 19.55
N ASP A 415 24.49 28.40 20.50
CA ASP A 415 24.22 28.23 21.93
C ASP A 415 22.91 28.90 22.39
N GLN A 416 22.54 30.04 21.80
CA GLN A 416 21.30 30.75 22.13
C GLN A 416 20.06 29.99 21.62
N HIS A 417 20.20 29.15 20.58
CA HIS A 417 19.15 28.35 20.00
C HIS A 417 19.25 26.87 20.40
N SER A 418 20.13 26.53 21.33
CA SER A 418 20.28 25.17 21.82
C SER A 418 18.97 24.66 22.48
N PRO A 419 18.67 23.37 22.42
CA PRO A 419 17.49 22.78 23.04
C PRO A 419 17.39 23.10 24.54
N ASP A 420 18.53 23.12 25.25
CA ASP A 420 18.58 23.37 26.69
C ASP A 420 18.19 24.80 27.02
N HIS A 421 18.77 25.77 26.31
CA HIS A 421 18.44 27.18 26.51
C HIS A 421 16.97 27.51 26.24
N ARG A 422 16.38 26.90 25.19
CA ARG A 422 14.96 27.08 24.86
C ARG A 422 14.06 26.47 25.91
N LEU A 423 14.38 25.26 26.43
CA LEU A 423 13.62 24.66 27.53
C LEU A 423 13.67 25.52 28.79
N GLU A 424 14.85 26.08 29.14
CA GLU A 424 14.99 26.98 30.26
C GLU A 424 14.16 28.25 30.07
N ALA A 425 14.15 28.81 28.85
CA ALA A 425 13.33 29.97 28.52
C ALA A 425 11.83 29.68 28.69
N ILE A 426 11.34 28.54 28.21
CA ILE A 426 9.93 28.12 28.37
C ILE A 426 9.59 27.89 29.82
N GLN A 427 10.48 27.26 30.59
CA GLN A 427 10.29 27.06 32.03
C GLN A 427 10.18 28.38 32.77
N ASN A 428 10.97 29.41 32.41
CA ASN A 428 10.87 30.75 32.98
C ASN A 428 9.53 31.40 32.61
N LEU A 429 9.01 31.27 31.39
CA LEU A 429 7.70 31.76 30.99
C LEU A 429 6.59 31.13 31.85
N VAL A 430 6.62 29.79 32.04
CA VAL A 430 5.65 29.08 32.90
C VAL A 430 5.72 29.61 34.32
N SER A 431 6.93 29.84 34.89
CA SER A 431 7.10 30.35 36.25
C SER A 431 6.63 31.79 36.42
N GLN A 432 6.66 32.59 35.36
CA GLN A 432 6.19 33.97 35.30
C GLN A 432 4.68 34.11 35.00
N GLY A 433 3.97 33.00 34.79
CA GLY A 433 2.54 33.01 34.48
C GLY A 433 2.23 33.39 33.02
N GLN A 434 3.20 33.37 32.12
CA GLN A 434 3.04 33.68 30.71
C GLN A 434 2.72 32.39 29.93
N TYR A 435 1.56 31.78 30.25
CA TYR A 435 1.20 30.41 29.80
C TYR A 435 0.98 30.31 28.30
N GLU A 436 0.32 31.30 27.71
CA GLU A 436 0.05 31.28 26.27
C GLU A 436 1.35 31.29 25.45
N GLN A 437 2.30 32.14 25.82
CA GLN A 437 3.61 32.19 25.17
C GLN A 437 4.41 30.90 25.41
N ALA A 438 4.34 30.35 26.64
CA ALA A 438 4.98 29.06 26.94
C ALA A 438 4.42 27.91 26.10
N ILE A 439 3.11 27.89 25.82
CA ILE A 439 2.47 26.90 24.93
C ILE A 439 2.97 27.07 23.50
N GLN A 440 2.97 28.30 22.98
CA GLN A 440 3.44 28.57 21.61
C GLN A 440 4.92 28.24 21.44
N ASP A 441 5.75 28.56 22.41
CA ASP A 441 7.19 28.27 22.35
C ASP A 441 7.46 26.75 22.50
N SER A 442 6.68 26.05 23.30
CA SER A 442 6.74 24.57 23.42
C SER A 442 6.35 23.89 22.10
N ASP A 443 5.26 24.32 21.46
CA ASP A 443 4.82 23.84 20.16
C ASP A 443 5.90 24.07 19.08
N ALA A 444 6.43 25.28 19.01
CA ALA A 444 7.52 25.61 18.08
C ALA A 444 8.77 24.74 18.32
N LEU A 445 9.09 24.49 19.58
CA LEU A 445 10.25 23.69 19.98
C LEU A 445 10.04 22.20 19.64
N MET A 446 8.83 21.65 19.83
CA MET A 446 8.48 20.27 19.42
C MET A 446 8.62 20.09 17.92
N LYS A 447 8.03 20.99 17.14
CA LYS A 447 8.14 20.98 15.65
C LYS A 447 9.60 21.05 15.20
N MET A 448 10.41 21.86 15.86
CA MET A 448 11.85 21.96 15.56
C MET A 448 12.60 20.69 15.98
N GLY A 449 12.25 20.09 17.12
CA GLY A 449 12.79 18.80 17.57
C GLY A 449 12.52 17.67 16.60
N LEU A 450 11.29 17.58 16.10
CA LEU A 450 10.88 16.60 15.09
C LEU A 450 11.59 16.82 13.75
N GLN A 451 11.79 18.09 13.33
CA GLN A 451 12.59 18.41 12.15
C GLN A 451 14.05 18.00 12.32
N GLY A 452 14.61 18.25 13.50
CA GLY A 452 15.96 17.83 13.85
C GLY A 452 16.10 16.30 13.87
N LEU A 453 15.12 15.60 14.41
CA LEU A 453 15.07 14.13 14.39
C LEU A 453 15.05 13.60 12.95
N ARG A 454 14.21 14.18 12.10
CA ARG A 454 14.17 13.83 10.68
C ARG A 454 15.49 14.12 9.97
N TYR A 455 16.14 15.25 10.27
CA TYR A 455 17.47 15.57 9.74
C TYR A 455 18.48 14.48 10.08
N LEU A 456 18.48 14.00 11.32
CA LEU A 456 19.39 12.94 11.78
C LEU A 456 19.05 11.57 11.17
N GLN A 457 17.78 11.26 10.96
CA GLN A 457 17.32 10.03 10.29
C GLN A 457 17.73 10.01 8.81
N THR A 458 17.69 11.17 8.15
CA THR A 458 18.02 11.31 6.72
C THR A 458 19.47 11.73 6.46
N TYR A 459 20.30 11.76 7.49
CA TYR A 459 21.67 12.28 7.44
C TYR A 459 22.53 11.65 6.34
N ASP A 460 22.41 10.34 6.16
CA ASP A 460 23.20 9.57 5.21
C ASP A 460 22.57 9.50 3.80
N TRP A 461 21.41 10.08 3.58
CA TRP A 461 20.67 9.95 2.32
C TRP A 461 21.45 10.47 1.10
N LEU A 462 22.14 11.60 1.24
CA LEU A 462 22.90 12.16 0.12
C LEU A 462 24.01 11.21 -0.30
N PHE A 463 24.76 10.67 0.66
CA PHE A 463 25.83 9.71 0.41
C PHE A 463 25.29 8.43 -0.24
N LEU A 464 24.23 7.84 0.30
CA LEU A 464 23.64 6.62 -0.25
C LEU A 464 23.05 6.84 -1.64
N ARG A 465 22.33 7.93 -1.86
CA ARG A 465 21.77 8.26 -3.18
C ARG A 465 22.88 8.47 -4.21
N ALA A 466 23.96 9.17 -3.86
CA ALA A 466 25.10 9.32 -4.76
C ALA A 466 25.74 7.98 -5.10
N LEU A 467 25.93 7.12 -4.11
CA LEU A 467 26.50 5.78 -4.28
C LEU A 467 25.64 4.90 -5.17
N VAL A 468 24.34 4.88 -4.92
CA VAL A 468 23.35 4.10 -5.71
C VAL A 468 23.25 4.64 -7.13
N THR A 469 23.21 5.97 -7.30
CA THR A 469 23.19 6.60 -8.63
C THR A 469 24.44 6.25 -9.44
N LEU A 470 25.62 6.34 -8.83
CA LEU A 470 26.88 5.95 -9.49
C LEU A 470 26.91 4.46 -9.86
N GLY A 471 26.30 3.62 -9.04
CA GLY A 471 26.12 2.20 -9.34
C GLY A 471 25.25 1.95 -10.57
N TYR A 472 24.08 2.58 -10.63
CA TYR A 472 23.18 2.45 -11.80
C TYR A 472 23.80 3.05 -13.07
N LEU A 473 24.43 4.22 -13.00
CA LEU A 473 25.14 4.80 -14.14
C LEU A 473 26.30 3.89 -14.59
N GLY A 474 27.04 3.31 -13.64
CA GLY A 474 28.09 2.34 -13.95
C GLY A 474 27.52 1.07 -14.60
N TRP A 475 26.41 0.55 -14.09
CA TRP A 475 25.71 -0.60 -14.68
C TRP A 475 25.24 -0.32 -16.12
N MET A 476 24.60 0.83 -16.35
CA MET A 476 24.15 1.22 -17.69
C MET A 476 25.33 1.32 -18.68
N ALA A 477 26.42 1.96 -18.27
CA ALA A 477 27.62 2.06 -19.07
C ALA A 477 28.26 0.69 -19.32
N PHE A 478 28.31 -0.18 -18.31
CA PHE A 478 28.81 -1.54 -18.45
C PHE A 478 27.94 -2.40 -19.40
N ALA A 479 26.61 -2.36 -19.23
CA ALA A 479 25.66 -3.07 -20.09
C ALA A 479 25.75 -2.58 -21.55
N PHE A 480 25.88 -1.27 -21.74
CA PHE A 480 26.07 -0.67 -23.07
C PHE A 480 27.39 -1.14 -23.74
N THR A 481 28.50 -1.11 -22.99
CA THR A 481 29.79 -1.61 -23.53
C THR A 481 29.73 -3.10 -23.83
N PHE A 482 29.07 -3.89 -23.01
CA PHE A 482 28.85 -5.32 -23.25
C PHE A 482 27.98 -5.56 -24.49
N ALA A 483 26.90 -4.83 -24.68
CA ALA A 483 26.06 -4.94 -25.86
C ALA A 483 26.80 -4.56 -27.15
N LEU A 484 27.56 -3.47 -27.13
CA LEU A 484 28.41 -3.07 -28.28
C LEU A 484 29.43 -4.14 -28.63
N ASP A 485 30.14 -4.69 -27.63
CA ASP A 485 31.14 -5.74 -27.89
C ASP A 485 30.48 -6.99 -28.48
N GLN A 486 29.35 -7.43 -27.96
CA GLN A 486 28.69 -8.66 -28.42
C GLN A 486 28.00 -8.52 -29.78
N HIS A 487 27.32 -7.41 -30.04
CA HIS A 487 26.46 -7.25 -31.23
C HIS A 487 27.11 -6.47 -32.36
N VAL A 488 28.05 -5.54 -32.07
CA VAL A 488 28.74 -4.74 -33.08
C VAL A 488 30.10 -5.35 -33.41
N PHE A 489 30.87 -5.74 -32.40
CA PHE A 489 32.26 -6.23 -32.58
C PHE A 489 32.39 -7.75 -32.46
N SER A 490 31.28 -8.49 -32.34
CA SER A 490 31.24 -9.96 -32.26
C SER A 490 32.14 -10.54 -31.15
N GLY A 491 32.30 -9.81 -30.06
CA GLY A 491 33.10 -10.21 -28.90
C GLY A 491 34.61 -10.27 -29.17
N LYS A 492 35.13 -9.46 -30.08
CA LYS A 492 36.55 -9.50 -30.48
C LYS A 492 37.46 -8.53 -29.71
N ILE A 493 36.91 -7.66 -28.90
CA ILE A 493 37.66 -6.64 -28.17
C ILE A 493 37.95 -7.12 -26.75
N ASP A 494 39.23 -7.32 -26.45
CA ASP A 494 39.65 -7.71 -25.11
C ASP A 494 39.72 -6.54 -24.15
N ALA A 495 39.35 -6.78 -22.90
CA ALA A 495 39.48 -5.80 -21.84
C ALA A 495 40.98 -5.52 -21.55
N THR A 496 41.40 -4.25 -21.60
CA THR A 496 42.78 -3.83 -21.30
C THR A 496 42.84 -3.29 -19.85
N ARG A 497 43.45 -4.06 -18.95
CA ARG A 497 43.74 -3.66 -17.60
C ARG A 497 45.22 -3.32 -17.43
N SER A 498 45.54 -2.09 -17.02
CA SER A 498 46.89 -1.73 -16.61
C SER A 498 46.99 -1.83 -15.08
N THR A 499 48.21 -2.10 -14.59
CA THR A 499 48.49 -2.11 -13.14
C THR A 499 48.06 -0.80 -12.48
N ALA A 500 48.32 0.33 -13.14
CA ALA A 500 47.90 1.66 -12.65
C ALA A 500 46.34 1.76 -12.48
N THR A 501 45.57 1.29 -13.47
CA THR A 501 44.10 1.33 -13.40
C THR A 501 43.59 0.47 -12.26
N THR A 502 44.05 -0.76 -12.16
CA THR A 502 43.66 -1.67 -11.09
C THR A 502 44.04 -1.10 -9.73
N THR A 503 45.24 -0.51 -9.59
CA THR A 503 45.66 0.14 -8.33
C THR A 503 44.75 1.31 -7.96
N VAL A 504 44.36 2.18 -8.90
CA VAL A 504 43.47 3.32 -8.63
C VAL A 504 42.11 2.85 -8.16
N PHE A 505 41.44 1.94 -8.87
CA PHE A 505 40.13 1.47 -8.47
C PHE A 505 40.16 0.67 -7.18
N SER A 506 41.20 -0.15 -6.96
CA SER A 506 41.40 -0.84 -5.68
C SER A 506 41.62 0.12 -4.53
N SER A 507 42.42 1.20 -4.72
CA SER A 507 42.60 2.22 -3.70
C SER A 507 41.33 2.98 -3.37
N ILE A 508 40.52 3.33 -4.38
CA ILE A 508 39.18 3.93 -4.15
C ILE A 508 38.30 2.97 -3.34
N PHE A 509 38.28 1.70 -3.68
CA PHE A 509 37.49 0.71 -2.97
C PHE A 509 37.93 0.57 -1.52
N VAL A 510 39.22 0.41 -1.27
CA VAL A 510 39.80 0.34 0.09
C VAL A 510 39.51 1.60 0.89
N ALA A 511 39.61 2.77 0.29
CA ALA A 511 39.27 4.04 0.95
C ALA A 511 37.78 4.11 1.33
N LEU A 512 36.88 3.68 0.45
CA LEU A 512 35.46 3.58 0.75
C LEU A 512 35.18 2.58 1.88
N LEU A 513 35.80 1.41 1.86
CA LEU A 513 35.64 0.41 2.92
C LEU A 513 36.16 0.96 4.26
N ALA A 514 37.31 1.63 4.27
CA ALA A 514 37.87 2.25 5.46
C ALA A 514 36.95 3.34 6.02
N LEU A 515 36.37 4.19 5.13
CA LEU A 515 35.40 5.19 5.54
C LEU A 515 34.16 4.58 6.20
N LEU A 516 33.59 3.54 5.57
CA LEU A 516 32.41 2.85 6.09
C LEU A 516 32.69 2.16 7.42
N LEU A 517 33.89 1.59 7.57
CA LEU A 517 34.33 0.94 8.81
C LEU A 517 34.46 1.96 9.96
N VAL A 518 35.11 3.08 9.72
CA VAL A 518 35.28 4.14 10.73
C VAL A 518 33.91 4.72 11.15
N GLN A 519 32.94 4.80 10.21
CA GLN A 519 31.59 5.27 10.49
C GLN A 519 30.68 4.18 11.10
N SER A 520 31.20 2.98 11.34
CA SER A 520 30.42 1.83 11.83
C SER A 520 29.14 1.60 11.00
N SER A 521 29.25 1.76 9.66
CA SER A 521 28.12 1.69 8.75
C SER A 521 27.55 0.25 8.65
N PRO A 522 26.24 0.10 8.38
CA PRO A 522 25.64 -1.21 8.15
C PRO A 522 26.35 -2.00 7.05
N TRP A 523 26.34 -3.32 7.14
CA TRP A 523 27.01 -4.20 6.15
C TRP A 523 26.48 -4.03 4.72
N THR A 524 25.22 -3.61 4.57
CA THR A 524 24.57 -3.34 3.27
C THR A 524 25.29 -2.23 2.50
N TYR A 525 25.80 -1.20 3.18
CA TYR A 525 26.53 -0.10 2.56
C TYR A 525 27.83 -0.56 1.88
N TYR A 526 28.48 -1.59 2.41
CA TYR A 526 29.67 -2.17 1.79
C TYR A 526 29.34 -2.84 0.46
N ALA A 527 28.18 -3.52 0.37
CA ALA A 527 27.69 -4.07 -0.88
C ALA A 527 27.33 -2.98 -1.90
N TYR A 528 26.72 -1.87 -1.44
CA TYR A 528 26.43 -0.74 -2.32
C TYR A 528 27.70 -0.05 -2.83
N ALA A 529 28.76 0.01 -2.04
CA ALA A 529 30.06 0.58 -2.45
C ALA A 529 30.80 -0.31 -3.46
N PHE A 530 30.61 -1.61 -3.44
CA PHE A 530 31.27 -2.56 -4.32
C PHE A 530 30.91 -2.36 -5.81
N PHE A 531 29.61 -2.25 -6.11
CA PHE A 531 29.14 -2.25 -7.49
C PHE A 531 29.56 -1.02 -8.30
N PRO A 532 29.51 0.22 -7.82
CA PRO A 532 30.03 1.36 -8.58
C PRO A 532 31.48 1.16 -8.97
N VAL A 533 32.32 0.77 -8.03
CA VAL A 533 33.75 0.57 -8.29
C VAL A 533 33.98 -0.53 -9.33
N MET A 534 33.28 -1.65 -9.18
CA MET A 534 33.37 -2.79 -10.10
C MET A 534 32.89 -2.40 -11.52
N PHE A 535 31.74 -1.75 -11.67
CA PHE A 535 31.22 -1.41 -12.99
C PHE A 535 32.09 -0.34 -13.70
N TRP A 536 32.51 0.69 -13.00
CA TRP A 536 33.35 1.73 -13.59
C TRP A 536 34.74 1.19 -13.94
N GLU A 537 35.31 0.27 -13.15
CA GLU A 537 36.53 -0.45 -13.50
C GLU A 537 36.37 -1.25 -14.80
N GLU A 538 35.27 -2.01 -14.90
CA GLU A 538 34.97 -2.80 -16.12
C GLU A 538 34.74 -1.91 -17.35
N VAL A 539 34.04 -0.80 -17.22
CA VAL A 539 33.83 0.19 -18.29
C VAL A 539 35.17 0.75 -18.75
N PHE A 540 36.02 1.12 -17.80
CA PHE A 540 37.33 1.65 -18.11
C PHE A 540 38.26 0.60 -18.72
N ALA A 541 38.24 -0.62 -18.27
CA ALA A 541 38.99 -1.73 -18.85
C ALA A 541 38.53 -2.00 -20.30
N ARG A 542 37.27 -1.78 -20.64
CA ARG A 542 36.68 -1.95 -21.98
C ARG A 542 36.56 -0.65 -22.79
N ARG A 543 37.24 0.41 -22.41
CA ARG A 543 37.16 1.73 -23.07
C ARG A 543 37.43 1.67 -24.57
N GLN A 544 38.24 0.67 -25.06
CA GLN A 544 38.50 0.45 -26.47
C GLN A 544 37.22 0.14 -27.27
N VAL A 545 36.24 -0.53 -26.66
CA VAL A 545 34.93 -0.75 -27.27
C VAL A 545 34.24 0.56 -27.60
N LEU A 546 34.25 1.50 -26.66
CA LEU A 546 33.64 2.83 -26.83
C LEU A 546 34.40 3.67 -27.88
N ILE A 547 35.73 3.61 -27.86
CA ILE A 547 36.56 4.34 -28.81
C ILE A 547 36.33 3.81 -30.26
N GLN A 548 36.32 2.48 -30.42
CA GLN A 548 36.06 1.87 -31.74
C GLN A 548 34.62 2.10 -32.19
N ALA A 549 33.63 2.02 -31.29
CA ALA A 549 32.26 2.36 -31.57
C ALA A 549 32.11 3.79 -32.08
N LYS A 550 32.73 4.76 -31.38
CA LYS A 550 32.78 6.16 -31.85
C LYS A 550 33.35 6.27 -33.26
N ALA A 551 34.44 5.59 -33.56
CA ALA A 551 35.08 5.62 -34.89
C ALA A 551 34.14 5.03 -35.98
N VAL A 552 33.51 3.87 -35.71
CA VAL A 552 32.54 3.24 -36.62
C VAL A 552 31.35 4.14 -36.87
N PHE A 553 30.74 4.70 -35.81
CA PHE A 553 29.60 5.60 -35.93
C PHE A 553 29.95 6.88 -36.70
N SER A 554 31.14 7.46 -36.48
CA SER A 554 31.53 8.70 -37.15
C SER A 554 31.91 8.50 -38.64
N GLN A 555 32.37 7.28 -39.02
CA GLN A 555 32.79 6.98 -40.39
C GLN A 555 31.66 6.43 -41.26
N GLN A 556 30.70 5.72 -40.70
CA GLN A 556 29.64 5.01 -41.43
C GLN A 556 28.30 5.72 -41.44
N LEU A 557 28.02 6.62 -40.49
CA LEU A 557 26.75 7.35 -40.44
C LEU A 557 26.82 8.66 -41.22
N SER A 558 25.92 8.83 -42.17
CA SER A 558 25.69 10.11 -42.85
C SER A 558 24.90 11.07 -41.97
N GLY A 559 24.84 12.35 -42.29
CA GLY A 559 23.99 13.31 -41.57
C GLY A 559 22.53 12.92 -41.57
N LYS A 560 22.03 12.22 -42.61
CA LYS A 560 20.67 11.69 -42.64
C LYS A 560 20.44 10.54 -41.65
N ASP A 561 21.45 9.71 -41.42
CA ASP A 561 21.37 8.60 -40.47
C ASP A 561 21.35 9.14 -39.02
N PHE A 562 22.13 10.20 -38.74
CA PHE A 562 22.04 10.88 -37.46
C PHE A 562 20.69 11.52 -37.20
N LEU A 563 20.06 12.16 -38.20
CA LEU A 563 18.73 12.70 -38.12
C LEU A 563 17.69 11.59 -37.89
N SER A 564 17.83 10.48 -38.62
CA SER A 564 16.96 9.31 -38.44
C SER A 564 17.10 8.70 -37.04
N LEU A 565 18.33 8.55 -36.55
CA LEU A 565 18.60 8.06 -35.21
C LEU A 565 18.01 9.00 -34.14
N GLY A 566 18.21 10.33 -34.30
CA GLY A 566 17.64 11.35 -33.42
C GLY A 566 16.12 11.30 -33.41
N PHE A 567 15.50 11.19 -34.59
CA PHE A 567 14.05 11.04 -34.69
C PHE A 567 13.53 9.76 -34.01
N ASN A 568 14.19 8.61 -34.27
CA ASN A 568 13.82 7.35 -33.62
C ASN A 568 13.97 7.41 -32.09
N LEU A 569 15.00 8.10 -31.58
CA LEU A 569 15.18 8.33 -30.15
C LEU A 569 14.06 9.20 -29.58
N LEU A 570 13.67 10.27 -30.28
CA LEU A 570 12.55 11.12 -29.86
C LEU A 570 11.23 10.34 -29.84
N VAL A 571 10.99 9.51 -30.87
CA VAL A 571 9.80 8.62 -30.91
C VAL A 571 9.83 7.64 -29.72
N PHE A 572 10.98 7.04 -29.44
CA PHE A 572 11.14 6.12 -28.32
C PHE A 572 10.86 6.82 -26.97
N VAL A 573 11.45 8.00 -26.77
CA VAL A 573 11.19 8.81 -25.54
C VAL A 573 9.71 9.22 -25.48
N GLY A 574 9.11 9.60 -26.61
CA GLY A 574 7.68 9.90 -26.69
C GLY A 574 6.79 8.72 -26.32
N VAL A 575 7.13 7.52 -26.77
CA VAL A 575 6.40 6.30 -26.37
C VAL A 575 6.57 5.99 -24.89
N LEU A 576 7.78 6.15 -24.33
CA LEU A 576 8.00 5.99 -22.88
C LEU A 576 7.18 7.01 -22.09
N GLU A 577 7.14 8.27 -22.54
CA GLU A 577 6.34 9.31 -21.88
C GLU A 577 4.83 8.99 -21.94
N ILE A 578 4.34 8.52 -23.08
CA ILE A 578 2.95 8.05 -23.21
C ILE A 578 2.67 6.90 -22.24
N MET A 579 3.60 5.96 -22.09
CA MET A 579 3.46 4.87 -21.10
C MET A 579 3.38 5.39 -19.67
N VAL A 580 4.20 6.38 -19.30
CA VAL A 580 4.16 7.01 -17.97
C VAL A 580 2.84 7.77 -17.76
N GLN A 581 2.45 8.59 -18.74
CA GLN A 581 1.20 9.35 -18.67
C GLN A 581 -0.04 8.47 -18.65
N SER A 582 0.00 7.33 -19.35
CA SER A 582 -1.12 6.36 -19.35
C SER A 582 -1.35 5.71 -17.97
N TYR A 583 -0.39 5.79 -17.06
CA TYR A 583 -0.55 5.37 -15.67
C TYR A 583 -1.49 6.30 -14.90
N TYR A 584 -1.45 7.60 -15.21
CA TYR A 584 -2.32 8.61 -14.61
C TYR A 584 -3.61 8.83 -15.42
N HIS A 585 -3.51 8.70 -16.75
CA HIS A 585 -4.55 9.00 -17.73
C HIS A 585 -4.73 7.81 -18.68
N ARG A 586 -5.51 6.82 -18.26
CA ARG A 586 -5.71 5.59 -19.04
C ARG A 586 -6.37 5.83 -20.41
N GLU A 587 -7.01 6.98 -20.61
CA GLU A 587 -7.57 7.42 -21.89
C GLU A 587 -6.49 7.51 -23.00
N MET A 588 -5.22 7.62 -22.63
CA MET A 588 -4.09 7.57 -23.57
C MET A 588 -4.05 6.25 -24.33
N TYR A 589 -4.40 5.14 -23.70
CA TYR A 589 -4.51 3.85 -24.39
C TYR A 589 -5.63 3.85 -25.44
N THR A 590 -6.75 4.52 -25.18
CA THR A 590 -7.83 4.69 -26.17
C THR A 590 -7.29 5.33 -27.43
N VAL A 591 -6.55 6.44 -27.29
CA VAL A 591 -5.94 7.14 -28.42
C VAL A 591 -4.96 6.22 -29.17
N CYS A 592 -4.13 5.48 -28.44
CA CYS A 592 -3.18 4.54 -29.05
C CYS A 592 -3.90 3.45 -29.87
N TYR A 593 -4.97 2.85 -29.35
CA TYR A 593 -5.75 1.84 -30.07
C TYR A 593 -6.46 2.43 -31.29
N LEU A 594 -7.03 3.61 -31.20
CA LEU A 594 -7.68 4.28 -32.33
C LEU A 594 -6.67 4.62 -33.43
N LEU A 595 -5.46 5.05 -33.09
CA LEU A 595 -4.38 5.27 -34.04
C LEU A 595 -3.89 3.94 -34.68
N ALA A 596 -3.83 2.87 -33.89
CA ALA A 596 -3.41 1.55 -34.37
C ALA A 596 -4.37 0.95 -35.43
N ILE A 597 -5.64 1.40 -35.48
CA ILE A 597 -6.58 1.03 -36.55
C ILE A 597 -5.99 1.28 -37.92
N PHE A 598 -5.27 2.39 -38.09
CA PHE A 598 -4.72 2.84 -39.37
C PHE A 598 -3.43 2.10 -39.79
N TRP A 599 -2.85 1.27 -38.93
CA TRP A 599 -1.60 0.60 -39.21
C TRP A 599 -1.59 -0.19 -40.53
N PRO A 600 -2.60 -0.99 -40.93
CA PRO A 600 -2.60 -1.70 -42.23
C PRO A 600 -2.56 -0.78 -43.46
N ILE A 601 -3.03 0.47 -43.34
CA ILE A 601 -3.04 1.47 -44.43
C ILE A 601 -1.63 1.88 -44.80
N SER A 602 -0.68 1.89 -43.85
CA SER A 602 0.72 2.24 -44.09
C SER A 602 1.42 1.34 -45.10
N TYR A 603 0.87 0.13 -45.35
CA TYR A 603 1.38 -0.83 -46.33
C TYR A 603 0.77 -0.68 -47.74
N GLY A 604 -0.06 0.32 -47.91
CA GLY A 604 -0.62 0.75 -49.21
C GLY A 604 -1.96 0.09 -49.57
N THR A 605 -2.66 0.74 -50.53
CA THR A 605 -4.02 0.34 -50.94
C THR A 605 -4.12 -1.05 -51.55
N LYS A 606 -3.08 -1.51 -52.22
CA LYS A 606 -3.03 -2.86 -52.80
C LYS A 606 -3.02 -3.92 -51.72
N PHE A 607 -2.19 -3.73 -50.66
CA PHE A 607 -2.16 -4.62 -49.52
C PHE A 607 -3.52 -4.66 -48.83
N LEU A 608 -4.11 -3.50 -48.59
CA LEU A 608 -5.40 -3.35 -47.92
C LEU A 608 -6.52 -4.12 -48.65
N ARG A 609 -6.61 -3.94 -49.98
CA ARG A 609 -7.62 -4.64 -50.79
C ARG A 609 -7.42 -6.17 -50.79
N GLN A 610 -6.20 -6.65 -50.83
CA GLN A 610 -5.90 -8.08 -50.81
C GLN A 610 -6.12 -8.74 -49.45
N ASN A 611 -6.04 -7.97 -48.38
CA ASN A 611 -6.12 -8.43 -47.00
C ASN A 611 -7.25 -7.72 -46.20
N TRP A 612 -8.31 -7.26 -46.89
CA TRP A 612 -9.35 -6.44 -46.30
C TRP A 612 -10.01 -7.06 -45.04
N VAL A 613 -10.27 -8.40 -45.09
CA VAL A 613 -10.91 -9.11 -43.97
C VAL A 613 -10.08 -9.01 -42.70
N ILE A 614 -8.77 -9.31 -42.79
CA ILE A 614 -7.90 -9.25 -41.60
C ILE A 614 -7.67 -7.81 -41.15
N SER A 615 -7.62 -6.85 -42.07
CA SER A 615 -7.52 -5.43 -41.73
C SER A 615 -8.77 -4.90 -41.06
N ALA A 616 -9.95 -5.34 -41.49
CA ALA A 616 -11.21 -5.03 -40.84
C ALA A 616 -11.33 -5.69 -39.44
N THR A 617 -10.87 -6.95 -39.31
CA THR A 617 -10.81 -7.65 -38.02
C THR A 617 -9.85 -6.92 -37.07
N TRP A 618 -8.72 -6.43 -37.55
CA TRP A 618 -7.79 -5.62 -36.78
C TRP A 618 -8.42 -4.31 -36.28
N ALA A 619 -9.08 -3.59 -37.19
CA ALA A 619 -9.79 -2.35 -36.84
C ALA A 619 -10.86 -2.60 -35.77
N LEU A 620 -11.64 -3.68 -35.91
CA LEU A 620 -12.65 -4.06 -34.92
C LEU A 620 -12.02 -4.43 -33.57
N ALA A 621 -10.91 -5.16 -33.59
CA ALA A 621 -10.18 -5.53 -32.37
C ALA A 621 -9.65 -4.29 -31.63
N CYS A 622 -9.02 -3.35 -32.35
CA CYS A 622 -8.54 -2.10 -31.78
C CYS A 622 -9.69 -1.24 -31.24
N ALA A 623 -10.81 -1.13 -31.99
CA ALA A 623 -11.99 -0.43 -31.53
C ALA A 623 -12.60 -1.06 -30.27
N SER A 624 -12.64 -2.40 -30.18
CA SER A 624 -13.08 -3.10 -29.00
C SER A 624 -12.18 -2.80 -27.79
N MET A 625 -10.86 -2.85 -27.98
CA MET A 625 -9.91 -2.54 -26.92
C MET A 625 -10.03 -1.09 -26.42
N SER A 626 -10.28 -0.14 -27.31
CA SER A 626 -10.45 1.27 -26.94
C SER A 626 -11.65 1.55 -26.01
N VAL A 627 -12.65 0.66 -26.01
CA VAL A 627 -13.80 0.74 -25.10
C VAL A 627 -13.39 0.44 -23.65
N PHE A 628 -12.60 -0.62 -23.42
CA PHE A 628 -12.22 -1.03 -22.08
C PHE A 628 -11.38 0.00 -21.34
N THR A 629 -10.64 0.83 -22.07
CA THR A 629 -9.78 1.86 -21.48
C THR A 629 -10.57 3.05 -20.93
N VAL A 630 -11.83 3.24 -21.32
CA VAL A 630 -12.71 4.30 -20.84
C VAL A 630 -13.86 3.81 -19.95
N LEU A 631 -14.05 2.49 -19.84
CA LEU A 631 -15.07 1.94 -18.95
C LEU A 631 -14.73 2.25 -17.48
N PRO A 632 -15.72 2.64 -16.67
CA PRO A 632 -15.52 2.80 -15.23
C PRO A 632 -15.18 1.47 -14.60
N ALA A 633 -14.36 1.48 -13.58
CA ALA A 633 -14.13 0.28 -12.79
C ALA A 633 -15.43 -0.08 -12.04
N LEU A 634 -15.91 -1.31 -12.21
CA LEU A 634 -17.06 -1.81 -11.48
C LEU A 634 -16.63 -2.25 -10.08
N LYS A 635 -17.47 -1.96 -9.10
CA LYS A 635 -17.21 -2.17 -7.67
C LYS A 635 -18.04 -3.32 -7.10
N ILE A 636 -19.00 -3.84 -7.88
CA ILE A 636 -19.92 -4.92 -7.50
C ILE A 636 -19.74 -6.05 -8.49
N GLU A 637 -19.79 -7.29 -7.99
CA GLU A 637 -19.74 -8.46 -8.84
C GLU A 637 -20.94 -8.55 -9.80
N ASP A 638 -20.61 -8.67 -11.09
CA ASP A 638 -21.62 -8.92 -12.13
C ASP A 638 -21.39 -10.28 -12.77
N ALA A 639 -22.06 -11.28 -12.21
CA ALA A 639 -22.01 -12.65 -12.72
C ALA A 639 -22.42 -12.76 -14.21
N ARG A 640 -23.26 -11.86 -14.71
CA ARG A 640 -23.73 -11.90 -16.13
C ARG A 640 -22.58 -11.53 -17.06
N LEU A 641 -21.81 -10.47 -16.73
CA LEU A 641 -20.65 -10.05 -17.51
C LEU A 641 -19.53 -11.10 -17.47
N ILE A 642 -19.27 -11.68 -16.31
CA ILE A 642 -18.28 -12.76 -16.16
C ILE A 642 -18.66 -13.96 -17.02
N LEU A 643 -19.90 -14.44 -16.92
CA LEU A 643 -20.40 -15.58 -17.69
C LEU A 643 -20.48 -15.29 -19.19
N MET A 644 -20.74 -14.04 -19.59
CA MET A 644 -20.71 -13.64 -20.99
C MET A 644 -19.28 -13.73 -21.55
N GLY A 645 -18.27 -13.26 -20.81
CA GLY A 645 -16.86 -13.44 -21.16
C GLY A 645 -16.48 -14.92 -21.31
N GLY A 646 -16.83 -15.72 -20.31
CA GLY A 646 -16.63 -17.19 -20.34
C GLY A 646 -17.32 -17.87 -21.52
N SER A 647 -18.56 -17.46 -21.84
CA SER A 647 -19.32 -18.00 -22.98
C SER A 647 -18.64 -17.72 -24.32
N LEU A 648 -18.09 -16.53 -24.51
CA LEU A 648 -17.33 -16.19 -25.71
C LEU A 648 -16.04 -17.01 -25.81
N MET A 649 -15.32 -17.20 -24.70
CA MET A 649 -14.12 -18.07 -24.68
C MET A 649 -14.47 -19.52 -25.02
N LEU A 650 -15.55 -20.04 -24.45
CA LEU A 650 -16.06 -21.36 -24.69
C LEU A 650 -16.45 -21.54 -26.18
N LEU A 651 -17.19 -20.58 -26.74
CA LEU A 651 -17.60 -20.59 -28.14
C LEU A 651 -16.39 -20.65 -29.09
N VAL A 652 -15.37 -19.80 -28.85
CA VAL A 652 -14.14 -19.81 -29.69
C VAL A 652 -13.41 -21.14 -29.58
N GLY A 653 -13.30 -21.71 -28.37
CA GLY A 653 -12.69 -23.01 -28.16
C GLY A 653 -13.41 -24.13 -28.95
N ILE A 654 -14.75 -24.17 -28.89
CA ILE A 654 -15.59 -25.13 -29.62
C ILE A 654 -15.44 -24.95 -31.13
N LEU A 655 -15.53 -23.71 -31.61
CA LEU A 655 -15.35 -23.42 -33.07
C LEU A 655 -13.95 -23.79 -33.53
N TYR A 656 -12.92 -23.58 -32.70
CA TYR A 656 -11.58 -23.99 -33.02
C TYR A 656 -11.47 -25.51 -33.23
N ILE A 657 -11.96 -26.33 -32.32
CA ILE A 657 -11.94 -27.79 -32.48
C ILE A 657 -12.76 -28.23 -33.70
N ALA A 658 -13.93 -27.61 -33.93
CA ALA A 658 -14.80 -27.96 -35.07
C ALA A 658 -14.11 -27.68 -36.43
N PHE A 659 -13.44 -26.53 -36.53
CA PHE A 659 -12.84 -26.04 -37.77
C PHE A 659 -11.30 -26.14 -37.80
N GLU A 660 -10.67 -26.84 -36.85
CA GLU A 660 -9.23 -26.93 -36.68
C GLU A 660 -8.47 -27.20 -37.98
N LYS A 661 -8.90 -28.20 -38.74
CA LYS A 661 -8.28 -28.56 -40.04
C LYS A 661 -8.32 -27.41 -41.04
N SER A 662 -9.46 -26.76 -41.16
CA SER A 662 -9.64 -25.63 -42.08
C SER A 662 -8.78 -24.44 -41.67
N VAL A 663 -8.75 -24.10 -40.39
CA VAL A 663 -7.96 -22.99 -39.83
C VAL A 663 -6.47 -23.22 -39.99
N LEU A 664 -5.97 -24.41 -39.70
CA LEU A 664 -4.55 -24.73 -39.82
C LEU A 664 -4.08 -24.82 -41.29
N VAL A 665 -4.90 -25.35 -42.20
CA VAL A 665 -4.58 -25.44 -43.65
C VAL A 665 -4.58 -24.05 -44.30
N THR A 666 -5.59 -23.25 -44.05
CA THR A 666 -5.70 -21.90 -44.66
C THR A 666 -4.63 -20.92 -44.18
N THR A 667 -4.09 -21.15 -42.99
CA THR A 667 -3.07 -20.30 -42.39
C THR A 667 -1.65 -20.86 -42.50
N GLY A 668 -1.48 -22.11 -42.93
CA GLY A 668 -0.20 -22.81 -43.10
C GLY A 668 0.68 -22.21 -44.20
N SER A 669 2.00 -22.37 -44.09
CA SER A 669 2.96 -21.92 -45.09
C SER A 669 3.07 -22.95 -46.22
N THR A 670 2.72 -22.56 -47.42
CA THR A 670 2.88 -23.40 -48.64
C THR A 670 4.34 -23.60 -49.09
N ARG A 671 5.32 -22.97 -48.44
CA ARG A 671 6.73 -22.94 -48.90
C ARG A 671 7.65 -24.01 -48.30
N THR A 672 7.23 -24.73 -47.23
CA THR A 672 8.12 -25.67 -46.53
C THR A 672 7.87 -27.14 -46.84
N GLY A 673 6.99 -27.50 -47.81
CA GLY A 673 6.74 -28.91 -48.17
C GLY A 673 6.34 -29.82 -47.01
N LEU A 674 6.15 -29.27 -45.83
CA LEU A 674 5.67 -29.98 -44.65
C LEU A 674 4.21 -30.34 -44.91
N ALA A 675 3.89 -31.63 -44.88
CA ALA A 675 2.52 -32.12 -44.91
C ALA A 675 1.66 -31.36 -43.94
N ALA A 676 0.41 -31.02 -44.35
CA ALA A 676 -0.56 -30.41 -43.46
C ALA A 676 -0.57 -31.18 -42.13
N PRO A 677 -0.44 -30.47 -40.99
CA PRO A 677 -0.38 -31.16 -39.70
C PRO A 677 -1.60 -32.04 -39.56
N LYS A 678 -1.41 -33.35 -39.42
CA LYS A 678 -2.50 -34.28 -39.09
C LYS A 678 -3.04 -33.81 -37.73
N ALA A 679 -4.33 -33.50 -37.67
CA ALA A 679 -4.99 -33.27 -36.42
C ALA A 679 -4.80 -34.49 -35.51
N ASP A 680 -3.91 -34.38 -34.53
CA ASP A 680 -3.60 -35.49 -33.64
C ASP A 680 -4.72 -35.66 -32.62
N LYS A 681 -5.14 -36.88 -32.38
CA LYS A 681 -6.21 -37.21 -31.42
C LYS A 681 -5.88 -36.71 -30.00
N ILE A 682 -4.60 -36.87 -29.61
CA ILE A 682 -4.15 -36.43 -28.26
C ILE A 682 -4.28 -34.90 -28.10
N SER A 683 -3.77 -34.14 -29.07
CA SER A 683 -3.86 -32.68 -29.08
C SER A 683 -5.32 -32.18 -29.00
N ARG A 684 -6.23 -32.86 -29.75
CA ARG A 684 -7.66 -32.51 -29.71
C ARG A 684 -8.33 -32.87 -28.37
N ILE A 685 -7.96 -33.97 -27.73
CA ILE A 685 -8.42 -34.35 -26.41
C ILE A 685 -7.96 -33.29 -25.38
N LEU A 686 -6.69 -32.93 -25.40
CA LEU A 686 -6.15 -31.92 -24.49
C LEU A 686 -6.84 -30.56 -24.65
N THR A 687 -7.06 -30.12 -25.90
CA THR A 687 -7.84 -28.89 -26.16
C THR A 687 -9.29 -29.03 -25.69
N GLY A 688 -9.89 -30.18 -25.86
CA GLY A 688 -11.23 -30.48 -25.34
C GLY A 688 -11.31 -30.39 -23.81
N VAL A 689 -10.29 -30.91 -23.12
CA VAL A 689 -10.18 -30.77 -21.65
C VAL A 689 -10.05 -29.32 -21.24
N GLN A 690 -9.21 -28.51 -21.92
CA GLN A 690 -9.12 -27.07 -21.64
C GLN A 690 -10.46 -26.35 -21.82
N ILE A 691 -11.24 -26.67 -22.85
CA ILE A 691 -12.58 -26.13 -23.04
C ILE A 691 -13.52 -26.58 -21.90
N GLY A 692 -13.40 -27.81 -21.45
CA GLY A 692 -14.13 -28.34 -20.30
C GLY A 692 -13.81 -27.59 -19.00
N LEU A 693 -12.54 -27.22 -18.81
CA LEU A 693 -12.14 -26.40 -17.65
C LEU A 693 -12.73 -24.98 -17.70
N VAL A 694 -12.85 -24.36 -18.88
CA VAL A 694 -13.53 -23.06 -19.05
C VAL A 694 -15.01 -23.19 -18.64
N ALA A 695 -15.70 -24.24 -19.09
CA ALA A 695 -17.09 -24.49 -18.71
C ALA A 695 -17.23 -24.74 -17.21
N LEU A 696 -16.34 -25.53 -16.61
CA LEU A 696 -16.35 -25.83 -15.19
C LEU A 696 -16.03 -24.55 -14.35
N ALA A 697 -15.13 -23.69 -14.80
CA ALA A 697 -14.88 -22.40 -14.19
C ALA A 697 -16.16 -21.54 -14.11
N MET A 698 -16.95 -21.51 -15.18
CA MET A 698 -18.23 -20.77 -15.21
C MET A 698 -19.22 -21.30 -14.18
N ILE A 699 -19.30 -22.63 -14.00
CA ILE A 699 -20.18 -23.26 -13.01
C ILE A 699 -19.73 -22.93 -11.59
N VAL A 700 -18.44 -23.04 -11.31
CA VAL A 700 -17.84 -22.71 -10.01
C VAL A 700 -18.10 -21.25 -9.66
N THR A 701 -17.83 -20.34 -10.58
CA THR A 701 -18.03 -18.90 -10.35
C THR A 701 -19.49 -18.58 -10.07
N ARG A 702 -20.43 -19.14 -10.86
CA ARG A 702 -21.87 -18.93 -10.62
C ARG A 702 -22.29 -19.43 -9.23
N SER A 703 -21.82 -20.61 -8.83
CA SER A 703 -22.10 -21.18 -7.50
C SER A 703 -21.53 -20.33 -6.39
N SER A 704 -20.27 -19.88 -6.54
CA SER A 704 -19.58 -19.05 -5.56
C SER A 704 -20.27 -17.70 -5.37
N VAL A 705 -20.56 -16.99 -6.45
CA VAL A 705 -21.25 -15.68 -6.39
C VAL A 705 -22.64 -15.81 -5.76
N ALA A 706 -23.41 -16.84 -6.10
CA ALA A 706 -24.73 -17.07 -5.49
C ALA A 706 -24.64 -17.30 -3.98
N SER A 707 -23.63 -18.05 -3.53
CA SER A 707 -23.43 -18.35 -2.11
C SER A 707 -22.95 -17.12 -1.32
N LEU A 708 -22.07 -16.32 -1.90
CA LEU A 708 -21.60 -15.06 -1.31
C LEU A 708 -22.74 -14.04 -1.20
N GLN A 709 -23.57 -13.91 -2.24
CA GLN A 709 -24.76 -13.05 -2.20
C GLN A 709 -25.77 -13.49 -1.15
N ALA A 710 -25.86 -14.80 -0.87
CA ALA A 710 -26.69 -15.34 0.20
C ALA A 710 -26.04 -15.25 1.59
N LYS A 711 -24.82 -14.68 1.72
CA LYS A 711 -24.05 -14.58 2.97
C LYS A 711 -23.84 -15.94 3.69
N THR A 712 -23.77 -17.02 2.94
CA THR A 712 -23.57 -18.39 3.48
C THR A 712 -22.11 -18.84 3.44
N GLY A 713 -21.19 -17.94 3.08
CA GLY A 713 -19.79 -18.26 2.90
C GLY A 713 -19.51 -18.99 1.58
N LEU A 714 -18.25 -19.32 1.32
CA LEU A 714 -17.82 -19.99 0.11
C LEU A 714 -17.91 -21.51 0.28
N PRO A 715 -18.74 -22.25 -0.51
CA PRO A 715 -18.88 -23.69 -0.35
C PRO A 715 -17.55 -24.41 -0.57
N LEU A 716 -17.19 -25.34 0.32
CA LEU A 716 -15.94 -26.12 0.23
C LEU A 716 -15.77 -26.79 -1.14
N GLY A 717 -16.87 -27.32 -1.71
CA GLY A 717 -16.87 -27.91 -3.06
C GLY A 717 -16.47 -26.92 -4.15
N ALA A 718 -16.93 -25.67 -4.07
CA ALA A 718 -16.56 -24.62 -5.01
C ALA A 718 -15.09 -24.20 -4.83
N GLN A 719 -14.60 -24.11 -3.59
CA GLN A 719 -13.18 -23.82 -3.30
C GLN A 719 -12.25 -24.88 -3.89
N VAL A 720 -12.47 -26.14 -3.55
CA VAL A 720 -11.65 -27.27 -4.01
C VAL A 720 -11.69 -27.38 -5.55
N THR A 721 -12.88 -27.31 -6.13
CA THR A 721 -13.03 -27.39 -7.59
C THR A 721 -12.38 -26.17 -8.28
N GLY A 722 -12.53 -24.98 -7.72
CA GLY A 722 -11.90 -23.77 -8.25
C GLY A 722 -10.37 -23.89 -8.29
N TRP A 723 -9.75 -24.36 -7.23
CA TRP A 723 -8.30 -24.60 -7.20
C TRP A 723 -7.85 -25.68 -8.19
N ILE A 724 -8.60 -26.80 -8.28
CA ILE A 724 -8.31 -27.85 -9.28
C ILE A 724 -8.36 -27.27 -10.69
N VAL A 725 -9.36 -26.48 -11.03
CA VAL A 725 -9.51 -25.84 -12.34
C VAL A 725 -8.35 -24.91 -12.62
N LEU A 726 -8.00 -24.02 -11.69
CA LEU A 726 -6.90 -23.05 -11.86
C LEU A 726 -5.56 -23.76 -12.08
N VAL A 727 -5.21 -24.71 -11.23
CA VAL A 727 -3.94 -25.42 -11.31
C VAL A 727 -3.89 -26.28 -12.60
N SER A 728 -4.97 -27.01 -12.90
CA SER A 728 -5.04 -27.86 -14.10
C SER A 728 -4.94 -27.02 -15.37
N SER A 729 -5.58 -25.86 -15.44
CA SER A 729 -5.54 -24.98 -16.61
C SER A 729 -4.14 -24.48 -16.92
N LEU A 730 -3.30 -24.22 -15.91
CA LEU A 730 -1.91 -23.79 -16.06
C LEU A 730 -0.96 -24.95 -16.42
N ILE A 731 -1.26 -26.17 -16.00
CA ILE A 731 -0.42 -27.35 -16.25
C ILE A 731 -0.68 -27.95 -17.66
N LEU A 732 -1.93 -27.96 -18.11
CA LEU A 732 -2.30 -28.59 -19.40
C LEU A 732 -1.53 -28.09 -20.62
N PRO A 733 -1.12 -26.83 -20.76
CA PRO A 733 -0.27 -26.41 -21.87
C PRO A 733 1.04 -27.20 -21.99
N PHE A 734 1.62 -27.64 -20.90
CA PHE A 734 2.83 -28.47 -20.90
C PHE A 734 2.53 -29.91 -21.42
N ALA A 735 1.33 -30.42 -21.18
CA ALA A 735 0.92 -31.72 -21.68
C ALA A 735 0.83 -31.78 -23.24
N HIS A 736 0.63 -30.64 -23.90
CA HIS A 736 0.71 -30.53 -25.35
C HIS A 736 2.10 -30.88 -25.91
N SER A 737 3.15 -30.95 -25.08
CA SER A 737 4.47 -31.44 -25.49
C SER A 737 4.48 -32.93 -25.87
N PHE A 738 3.52 -33.71 -25.36
CA PHE A 738 3.38 -35.12 -25.76
C PHE A 738 2.88 -35.30 -27.20
N SER A 739 2.25 -34.29 -27.79
CA SER A 739 1.84 -34.28 -29.19
C SER A 739 2.04 -32.85 -29.73
N PRO A 740 3.30 -32.50 -30.05
CA PRO A 740 3.66 -31.12 -30.39
C PRO A 740 3.06 -30.69 -31.74
N ASN A 741 2.19 -29.68 -31.66
CA ASN A 741 1.72 -28.99 -32.86
C ASN A 741 2.44 -27.65 -32.96
N ASN A 742 3.30 -27.53 -33.96
CA ASN A 742 4.16 -26.36 -34.20
C ASN A 742 3.45 -25.18 -34.88
N HIS A 743 2.16 -25.34 -35.22
CA HIS A 743 1.42 -24.25 -35.81
C HIS A 743 1.15 -23.14 -34.79
N TYR A 744 1.53 -21.90 -35.13
CA TYR A 744 1.46 -20.77 -34.21
C TYR A 744 0.04 -20.49 -33.66
N LEU A 745 -0.99 -20.62 -34.52
CA LEU A 745 -2.40 -20.45 -34.07
C LEU A 745 -2.83 -21.49 -33.06
N HIS A 746 -2.37 -22.72 -33.18
CA HIS A 746 -2.64 -23.76 -32.22
C HIS A 746 -2.03 -23.41 -30.86
N ARG A 747 -0.78 -22.98 -30.84
CA ARG A 747 -0.09 -22.54 -29.62
C ARG A 747 -0.78 -21.35 -28.95
N LEU A 748 -1.20 -20.35 -29.74
CA LEU A 748 -1.97 -19.22 -29.25
C LEU A 748 -3.31 -19.63 -28.66
N MET A 749 -4.00 -20.61 -29.27
CA MET A 749 -5.26 -21.12 -28.75
C MET A 749 -5.06 -21.91 -27.45
N VAL A 750 -3.99 -22.69 -27.33
CA VAL A 750 -3.66 -23.42 -26.10
C VAL A 750 -3.41 -22.43 -24.96
N VAL A 751 -2.68 -21.34 -25.20
CA VAL A 751 -2.43 -20.28 -24.22
C VAL A 751 -3.74 -19.54 -23.85
N PHE A 752 -4.53 -19.19 -24.85
CA PHE A 752 -5.83 -18.55 -24.65
C PHE A 752 -6.75 -19.36 -23.74
N LEU A 753 -6.88 -20.65 -23.99
CA LEU A 753 -7.74 -21.53 -23.17
C LEU A 753 -7.13 -21.82 -21.79
N ALA A 754 -5.81 -21.75 -21.62
CA ALA A 754 -5.17 -21.95 -20.35
C ALA A 754 -5.44 -20.80 -19.34
N PHE A 755 -5.44 -19.57 -19.81
CA PHE A 755 -5.72 -18.41 -18.96
C PHE A 755 -7.21 -18.08 -18.82
N GLY A 756 -8.07 -18.63 -19.67
CA GLY A 756 -9.51 -18.40 -19.62
C GLY A 756 -10.14 -18.61 -18.24
N PRO A 757 -9.92 -19.76 -17.58
CA PRO A 757 -10.45 -20.02 -16.24
C PRO A 757 -10.05 -18.98 -15.17
N MET A 758 -8.82 -18.42 -15.26
CA MET A 758 -8.39 -17.38 -14.33
C MET A 758 -9.24 -16.12 -14.49
N PHE A 759 -9.52 -15.69 -15.73
CA PHE A 759 -10.36 -14.54 -16.05
C PHE A 759 -11.87 -14.79 -15.84
N ILE A 760 -12.24 -15.95 -15.38
CA ILE A 760 -13.61 -16.29 -14.99
C ILE A 760 -13.72 -16.38 -13.47
N ILE A 761 -12.78 -17.06 -12.80
CA ILE A 761 -12.84 -17.31 -11.36
C ILE A 761 -12.35 -16.11 -10.52
N LEU A 762 -11.32 -15.39 -11.01
CA LEU A 762 -10.61 -14.37 -10.24
C LEU A 762 -11.03 -12.94 -10.62
N THR A 763 -12.14 -12.76 -11.33
CA THR A 763 -12.61 -11.43 -11.77
C THR A 763 -14.03 -11.16 -11.30
N ILE A 764 -14.39 -9.89 -11.27
CA ILE A 764 -15.68 -9.47 -10.71
C ILE A 764 -16.67 -8.96 -11.77
N SER A 765 -16.21 -8.69 -13.02
CA SER A 765 -17.06 -8.02 -14.01
C SER A 765 -16.66 -8.32 -15.45
N TYR A 766 -16.28 -7.27 -16.20
CA TYR A 766 -15.98 -7.35 -17.64
C TYR A 766 -14.52 -7.74 -17.97
N GLU A 767 -13.71 -8.08 -16.99
CA GLU A 767 -12.31 -8.47 -17.20
C GLU A 767 -12.19 -9.72 -18.08
N GLY A 768 -13.16 -10.63 -18.01
CA GLY A 768 -13.24 -11.77 -18.91
C GLY A 768 -13.52 -11.36 -20.37
N LEU A 769 -14.36 -10.35 -20.58
CA LEU A 769 -14.61 -9.73 -21.88
C LEU A 769 -13.37 -9.00 -22.41
N PHE A 770 -12.68 -8.27 -21.54
CA PHE A 770 -11.41 -7.65 -21.85
C PHE A 770 -10.38 -8.68 -22.29
N TYR A 771 -10.20 -9.75 -21.53
CA TYR A 771 -9.27 -10.83 -21.88
C TYR A 771 -9.59 -11.44 -23.26
N PHE A 772 -10.87 -11.66 -23.55
CA PHE A 772 -11.33 -12.13 -24.85
C PHE A 772 -10.92 -11.14 -25.96
N ALA A 773 -11.26 -9.87 -25.84
CA ALA A 773 -10.92 -8.83 -26.82
C ALA A 773 -9.42 -8.66 -27.00
N PHE A 774 -8.66 -8.66 -25.90
CA PHE A 774 -7.20 -8.58 -25.89
C PHE A 774 -6.58 -9.76 -26.63
N SER A 775 -7.03 -10.98 -26.34
CA SER A 775 -6.54 -12.20 -27.03
C SER A 775 -6.86 -12.17 -28.53
N CYS A 776 -8.06 -11.74 -28.90
CA CYS A 776 -8.44 -11.55 -30.31
C CYS A 776 -7.53 -10.49 -31.00
N THR A 777 -7.19 -9.43 -30.29
CA THR A 777 -6.27 -8.40 -30.81
C THR A 777 -4.88 -8.96 -31.04
N LEU A 778 -4.33 -9.71 -30.07
CA LEU A 778 -3.01 -10.34 -30.23
C LEU A 778 -2.98 -11.38 -31.36
N ILE A 779 -4.00 -12.24 -31.46
CA ILE A 779 -4.09 -13.24 -32.54
C ILE A 779 -4.20 -12.55 -33.89
N THR A 780 -4.98 -11.49 -34.00
CA THR A 780 -5.16 -10.71 -35.22
C THR A 780 -3.88 -9.99 -35.59
N TRP A 781 -3.16 -9.42 -34.63
CA TRP A 781 -1.85 -8.81 -34.83
C TRP A 781 -0.85 -9.81 -35.45
N VAL A 782 -0.66 -10.94 -34.81
CA VAL A 782 0.27 -12.00 -35.33
C VAL A 782 -0.12 -12.44 -36.75
N ARG A 783 -1.41 -12.57 -37.04
CA ARG A 783 -1.90 -12.92 -38.39
C ARG A 783 -1.65 -11.80 -39.39
N LEU A 784 -1.81 -10.55 -38.99
CA LEU A 784 -1.56 -9.39 -39.83
C LEU A 784 -0.06 -9.27 -40.15
N GLU A 785 0.80 -9.39 -39.15
CA GLU A 785 2.26 -9.45 -39.33
C GLU A 785 2.69 -10.56 -40.30
N HIS A 786 2.12 -11.74 -40.16
CA HIS A 786 2.39 -12.83 -41.07
C HIS A 786 1.98 -12.52 -42.53
N ARG A 787 0.88 -11.80 -42.76
CA ARG A 787 0.43 -11.35 -44.08
C ARG A 787 1.36 -10.26 -44.65
N ILE A 788 1.78 -9.31 -43.82
CA ILE A 788 2.74 -8.28 -44.16
C ILE A 788 4.04 -8.92 -44.60
N TYR A 789 4.60 -9.80 -43.76
CA TYR A 789 5.83 -10.52 -44.07
C TYR A 789 5.76 -11.25 -45.43
N ARG A 790 4.68 -11.99 -45.70
CA ARG A 790 4.49 -12.67 -46.98
C ARG A 790 4.42 -11.72 -48.19
N ALA A 791 3.73 -10.61 -48.04
CA ALA A 791 3.55 -9.66 -49.15
C ALA A 791 4.86 -8.97 -49.56
N PHE A 792 5.81 -8.80 -48.66
CA PHE A 792 7.06 -8.08 -48.87
C PHE A 792 8.26 -8.98 -49.07
N THR A 793 8.34 -10.18 -48.47
CA THR A 793 9.45 -11.13 -48.65
C THR A 793 9.46 -11.75 -50.05
N THR A 794 8.30 -11.86 -50.72
CA THR A 794 8.23 -12.34 -52.12
C THR A 794 8.78 -11.34 -53.14
N LYS A 795 9.07 -10.08 -52.76
CA LYS A 795 9.58 -9.01 -53.61
C LYS A 795 11.06 -8.69 -53.42
N GLY A 796 11.79 -9.43 -52.63
CA GLY A 796 13.25 -9.25 -52.43
C GLY A 796 13.66 -7.94 -51.74
N SER A 797 12.77 -7.27 -51.05
CA SER A 797 12.97 -5.92 -50.54
C SER A 797 12.75 -5.74 -49.02
N LEU A 798 12.92 -6.80 -48.21
CA LEU A 798 12.95 -6.61 -46.76
C LEU A 798 14.38 -6.67 -46.23
N PRO A 799 14.80 -5.69 -45.41
CA PRO A 799 15.95 -5.90 -44.55
C PRO A 799 15.63 -7.04 -43.58
N SER A 800 16.61 -7.91 -43.34
CA SER A 800 16.52 -8.96 -42.34
C SER A 800 16.05 -8.35 -41.00
N PRO A 801 15.09 -8.95 -40.30
CA PRO A 801 14.84 -8.54 -38.89
C PRO A 801 16.14 -8.83 -38.14
N THR A 802 16.81 -7.79 -37.72
CA THR A 802 17.90 -7.81 -36.77
C THR A 802 17.38 -8.13 -35.38
#